data_1d29dcaf8e757a28074d19f31a3d81b3
#
_entry.id   1d29dcaf8e757a28074d19f31a3d81b3
#
_cell.length_a   1.000
_cell.length_b   1.000
_cell.length_c   1.000
_cell.angle_alpha   90.00
_cell.angle_beta   90.00
_cell.angle_gamma   90.00
#
_symmetry.space_group_name_H-M   'P 1'
#
loop_
_entity.id
_entity.type
_entity.pdbx_description
1 polymer ?
#
loop_
_entity_poly.entity_id
_entity_poly.type
_entity_poly.pdbx_seq_one_letter_code
_entity_poly.pdbx_strand_id
1 'polypeptide(L)'
;MVVIVAPSPTKQDPDPNAVVAFDQLVDASINRPARYMGHELGVEPRDWEAARVRWALTYPEIYEVGSSNLGHIILYSILNAVPGQLCDRAYLPAADLSERLKERNQALFAVESRRPLPAFDILGFSLSYELGATNILAMLDLAKVPLYAAERGDLPLSHPESPPLIFAGGPTATSNPEPYAAFFDFIALGDGEELLPEIGLVVAEAKAAGLSRTDLLRDLAVVPGVYVPSLYGPDQQGISVEPLEDGLPDRLLRRVATPMPHYAMGLVPHVETVHDRLTVEIRRGCTRGCRFCQPGMLTRPARDVEPEAVIEAIETGMQRTGYSDFSLLSLSCSDYLALPAVGVELRNRLADRNVTLQLPSQRVDRFDDDIAHILGGSRQSGLTFAPEAGTQRLRDIVNKGLTDADLVDGIRTAMQNGFRKVKLYFMIGLPGETDADVLGIAETCRMLLDRCRDLGRLNLNITISNFTPKPHTPFQWHSVSTAEFLRRQQLLREAGKRLRGVRFNFTDVRLSAMEDFVGRGDRSLAPVIEAAWRAGAGMDAWFEALDRTYEAWTGAIAAAGLEGRYRALELGGWGRANALSEEGLDAFCSQPLPWDHIDTGIDKGWLADDLKRALEAAVVPDCSFEGCSSCGVCGPDLGHNVVIAPPEIPVQKPRQAPPSDRVCRIRFRFSKTGAMALLSHLDLVRLFERALRRAELPISFTGGFHPLPRLQLALALPLGVQGEGEWMDLEFIEQVEALQVLKRWQQTLPPGLLLMEAYEVPVSGQSLSQQLEAARWSFELKTQ
;
A
#
# COMPACT_ATOMS: atom_id res chain seq x y z
N MET A 1 -4.43 3.15 63.22
CA MET A 1 -4.14 2.94 61.79
C MET A 1 -5.44 3.20 61.03
N VAL A 2 -5.63 4.44 60.57
CA VAL A 2 -6.85 4.84 59.86
C VAL A 2 -6.55 4.66 58.38
N VAL A 3 -7.18 3.72 57.72
CA VAL A 3 -7.13 3.53 56.27
C VAL A 3 -8.07 4.57 55.67
N ILE A 4 -7.51 5.63 55.08
CA ILE A 4 -8.26 6.55 54.23
C ILE A 4 -8.39 5.85 52.87
N VAL A 5 -9.56 5.27 52.58
CA VAL A 5 -9.92 4.84 51.24
C VAL A 5 -10.25 6.09 50.43
N ALA A 6 -9.38 6.47 49.50
CA ALA A 6 -9.72 7.47 48.51
C ALA A 6 -10.93 7.00 47.69
N PRO A 7 -11.90 7.88 47.41
CA PRO A 7 -13.03 7.48 46.56
C PRO A 7 -12.51 7.11 45.17
N SER A 8 -12.95 5.95 44.68
CA SER A 8 -12.75 5.56 43.28
C SER A 8 -13.19 6.70 42.36
N PRO A 9 -12.42 7.07 41.33
CA PRO A 9 -12.89 8.04 40.37
C PRO A 9 -14.17 7.52 39.75
N THR A 10 -15.24 8.31 39.87
CA THR A 10 -16.47 8.09 39.12
C THR A 10 -16.08 8.02 37.64
N LYS A 11 -16.40 6.91 36.99
CA LYS A 11 -16.30 6.79 35.53
C LYS A 11 -17.27 7.82 34.93
N GLN A 12 -16.78 9.02 34.67
CA GLN A 12 -17.41 9.89 33.68
C GLN A 12 -17.06 9.28 32.34
N ASP A 13 -18.06 9.03 31.51
CA ASP A 13 -17.80 8.67 30.12
C ASP A 13 -16.98 9.79 29.52
N PRO A 14 -15.84 9.47 28.88
CA PRO A 14 -14.99 10.51 28.31
C PRO A 14 -15.78 11.28 27.25
N ASP A 15 -15.69 12.62 27.30
CA ASP A 15 -16.23 13.48 26.25
C ASP A 15 -15.76 12.93 24.89
N PRO A 16 -16.67 12.53 24.00
CA PRO A 16 -16.30 11.95 22.71
C PRO A 16 -15.47 12.88 21.82
N ASN A 17 -15.44 14.17 22.15
CA ASN A 17 -14.66 15.20 21.44
C ASN A 17 -13.34 15.55 22.13
N ALA A 18 -13.08 15.05 23.33
CA ALA A 18 -11.86 15.36 24.05
C ALA A 18 -10.62 14.76 23.38
N VAL A 19 -9.55 15.55 23.30
CA VAL A 19 -8.23 15.05 22.86
C VAL A 19 -7.77 13.95 23.83
N VAL A 20 -7.33 12.83 23.28
CA VAL A 20 -6.86 11.68 24.06
C VAL A 20 -5.63 12.06 24.87
N ALA A 21 -5.57 11.64 26.14
CA ALA A 21 -4.39 11.80 26.98
C ALA A 21 -3.27 10.84 26.50
N PHE A 22 -2.61 11.24 25.44
CA PHE A 22 -1.64 10.42 24.68
C PHE A 22 -0.54 9.82 25.58
N ASP A 23 0.05 10.63 26.47
CA ASP A 23 1.13 10.19 27.36
C ASP A 23 0.69 9.13 28.38
N GLN A 24 -0.61 8.97 28.57
CA GLN A 24 -1.15 7.89 29.40
C GLN A 24 -1.37 6.59 28.61
N LEU A 25 -1.55 6.69 27.30
CA LEU A 25 -1.82 5.55 26.42
C LEU A 25 -0.57 5.02 25.75
N VAL A 26 0.35 5.91 25.37
CA VAL A 26 1.53 5.56 24.60
C VAL A 26 2.78 5.95 25.35
N ASP A 27 3.49 4.96 25.86
CA ASP A 27 4.75 5.10 26.57
C ASP A 27 5.78 4.05 26.07
N ALA A 28 6.93 3.96 26.71
CA ALA A 28 8.01 3.05 26.33
C ALA A 28 7.68 1.55 26.50
N SER A 29 6.58 1.19 27.13
CA SER A 29 6.14 -0.21 27.24
C SER A 29 5.37 -0.69 26.01
N ILE A 30 4.89 0.24 25.17
CA ILE A 30 4.32 -0.05 23.86
C ILE A 30 5.44 -0.36 22.87
N ASN A 31 5.26 -1.39 22.04
CA ASN A 31 6.21 -1.73 21.00
C ASN A 31 6.18 -0.67 19.88
N ARG A 32 7.33 -0.10 19.55
CA ARG A 32 7.47 0.98 18.57
C ARG A 32 6.49 2.14 18.78
N PRO A 33 6.48 2.78 19.95
CA PRO A 33 5.48 3.79 20.30
C PRO A 33 5.48 5.01 19.36
N ALA A 34 6.59 5.29 18.71
CA ALA A 34 6.73 6.41 17.80
C ALA A 34 5.82 6.32 16.55
N ARG A 35 5.26 5.13 16.22
CA ARG A 35 4.24 4.96 15.17
C ARG A 35 2.93 5.71 15.45
N TYR A 36 2.68 6.05 16.70
CA TYR A 36 1.44 6.71 17.14
C TYR A 36 1.61 8.18 17.45
N MET A 37 2.81 8.73 17.31
CA MET A 37 3.11 10.11 17.73
C MET A 37 2.40 11.16 16.88
N GLY A 38 2.15 10.89 15.59
CA GLY A 38 1.73 11.91 14.64
C GLY A 38 2.77 13.03 14.47
N HIS A 39 2.35 14.19 13.99
CA HIS A 39 3.23 15.36 13.79
C HIS A 39 4.50 15.05 12.99
N GLU A 40 4.36 14.22 12.00
CA GLU A 40 5.42 13.87 11.07
C GLU A 40 5.82 15.09 10.24
N LEU A 41 7.02 15.06 9.71
CA LEU A 41 7.44 16.09 8.76
C LEU A 41 6.48 16.10 7.56
N GLY A 42 6.02 17.30 7.18
CA GLY A 42 5.09 17.49 6.09
C GLY A 42 3.62 17.54 6.52
N VAL A 43 3.30 17.28 7.78
CA VAL A 43 1.97 17.54 8.33
C VAL A 43 1.80 19.06 8.44
N GLU A 44 0.76 19.58 7.80
CA GLU A 44 0.36 20.97 7.97
C GLU A 44 -0.71 21.06 9.07
N PRO A 45 -0.46 21.82 10.15
CA PRO A 45 -1.45 22.04 11.20
C PRO A 45 -2.72 22.65 10.60
N ARG A 46 -3.89 22.08 10.92
CA ARG A 46 -5.19 22.57 10.51
C ARG A 46 -6.02 22.93 11.74
N ASP A 47 -6.80 23.99 11.62
CA ASP A 47 -7.72 24.39 12.69
C ASP A 47 -8.95 23.47 12.67
N TRP A 48 -9.11 22.69 13.73
CA TRP A 48 -10.23 21.79 13.91
C TRP A 48 -11.58 22.51 13.91
N GLU A 49 -11.66 23.67 14.55
CA GLU A 49 -12.91 24.41 14.68
C GLU A 49 -13.30 25.16 13.39
N ALA A 50 -12.34 25.48 12.56
CA ALA A 50 -12.59 26.09 11.26
C ALA A 50 -13.05 25.10 10.19
N ALA A 51 -12.86 23.80 10.42
CA ALA A 51 -13.24 22.76 9.48
C ALA A 51 -14.76 22.55 9.43
N ARG A 52 -15.33 22.62 8.22
CA ARG A 52 -16.74 22.29 7.98
C ARG A 52 -16.97 20.79 7.92
N VAL A 53 -16.00 20.04 7.38
CA VAL A 53 -16.00 18.58 7.32
C VAL A 53 -14.67 18.04 7.81
N ARG A 54 -14.75 17.05 8.68
CA ARG A 54 -13.61 16.39 9.33
C ARG A 54 -13.56 14.94 8.90
N TRP A 55 -12.50 14.57 8.21
CA TRP A 55 -12.23 13.23 7.72
C TRP A 55 -11.19 12.54 8.58
N ALA A 56 -11.37 11.25 8.84
CA ALA A 56 -10.28 10.36 9.21
C ALA A 56 -10.14 9.28 8.15
N LEU A 57 -9.07 9.34 7.36
CA LEU A 57 -8.71 8.25 6.48
C LEU A 57 -8.08 7.14 7.30
N THR A 58 -8.66 5.96 7.23
CA THR A 58 -8.25 4.80 8.02
C THR A 58 -7.66 3.73 7.12
N TYR A 59 -6.51 3.19 7.52
CA TYR A 59 -5.90 2.07 6.82
C TYR A 59 -5.95 0.83 7.73
N PRO A 60 -6.62 -0.27 7.31
CA PRO A 60 -6.88 -1.42 8.18
C PRO A 60 -5.67 -2.36 8.28
N GLU A 61 -4.51 -1.79 8.50
CA GLU A 61 -3.22 -2.45 8.73
C GLU A 61 -2.38 -1.62 9.69
N ILE A 62 -1.30 -2.20 10.20
CA ILE A 62 -0.38 -1.46 11.08
C ILE A 62 0.19 -0.22 10.38
N TYR A 63 0.61 0.74 11.19
CA TYR A 63 1.14 2.03 10.74
C TYR A 63 2.20 1.90 9.63
N GLU A 64 3.16 0.98 9.76
CA GLU A 64 4.28 0.83 8.81
C GLU A 64 3.83 0.42 7.40
N VAL A 65 2.70 -0.28 7.29
CA VAL A 65 2.07 -0.64 6.02
C VAL A 65 1.25 0.52 5.48
N GLY A 66 0.34 1.06 6.31
CA GLY A 66 -0.60 2.11 5.90
C GLY A 66 0.08 3.42 5.53
N SER A 67 1.07 3.86 6.30
CA SER A 67 1.83 5.09 6.03
C SER A 67 2.74 4.99 4.78
N SER A 68 2.97 3.77 4.28
CA SER A 68 3.68 3.52 3.02
C SER A 68 2.77 3.53 1.80
N ASN A 69 1.44 3.54 1.98
CA ASN A 69 0.49 3.47 0.87
C ASN A 69 0.38 4.82 0.17
N LEU A 70 0.76 4.85 -1.10
CA LEU A 70 0.78 6.09 -1.89
C LEU A 70 -0.62 6.69 -2.06
N GLY A 71 -1.65 5.87 -2.33
CA GLY A 71 -3.04 6.35 -2.47
C GLY A 71 -3.54 7.02 -1.19
N HIS A 72 -3.23 6.44 -0.03
CA HIS A 72 -3.58 7.01 1.27
C HIS A 72 -2.91 8.38 1.51
N ILE A 73 -1.64 8.53 1.14
CA ILE A 73 -0.89 9.81 1.23
C ILE A 73 -1.48 10.86 0.28
N ILE A 74 -1.77 10.48 -0.96
CA ILE A 74 -2.34 11.39 -1.97
C ILE A 74 -3.71 11.92 -1.53
N LEU A 75 -4.62 11.04 -1.11
CA LEU A 75 -5.96 11.41 -0.70
C LEU A 75 -5.94 12.28 0.57
N TYR A 76 -5.09 11.96 1.55
CA TYR A 76 -4.84 12.82 2.72
C TYR A 76 -4.40 14.23 2.30
N SER A 77 -3.46 14.32 1.37
CA SER A 77 -2.93 15.60 0.91
C SER A 77 -3.97 16.42 0.13
N ILE A 78 -4.75 15.77 -0.74
CA ILE A 78 -5.81 16.40 -1.52
C ILE A 78 -6.90 16.96 -0.61
N LEU A 79 -7.42 16.15 0.32
CA LEU A 79 -8.47 16.59 1.24
C LEU A 79 -8.03 17.77 2.10
N ASN A 80 -6.78 17.77 2.55
CA ASN A 80 -6.23 18.91 3.28
C ASN A 80 -5.96 20.13 2.40
N ALA A 81 -5.88 20.00 1.09
CA ALA A 81 -5.77 21.14 0.17
C ALA A 81 -7.12 21.83 -0.08
N VAL A 82 -8.26 21.17 0.21
CA VAL A 82 -9.59 21.72 -0.01
C VAL A 82 -9.99 22.67 1.13
N PRO A 83 -10.37 23.92 0.86
CA PRO A 83 -10.80 24.85 1.91
C PRO A 83 -12.02 24.34 2.70
N GLY A 84 -11.93 24.37 4.01
CA GLY A 84 -12.99 23.94 4.92
C GLY A 84 -13.08 22.42 5.12
N GLN A 85 -12.20 21.64 4.51
CA GLN A 85 -12.03 20.22 4.82
C GLN A 85 -10.75 20.02 5.64
N LEU A 86 -10.82 19.12 6.60
CA LEU A 86 -9.70 18.66 7.42
C LEU A 86 -9.63 17.16 7.31
N CYS A 87 -8.46 16.61 7.04
CA CYS A 87 -8.23 15.18 7.00
C CYS A 87 -7.12 14.79 7.98
N ASP A 88 -7.40 13.81 8.81
CA ASP A 88 -6.44 13.12 9.69
C ASP A 88 -6.32 11.65 9.26
N ARG A 89 -5.43 10.89 9.89
CA ARG A 89 -5.17 9.48 9.56
C ARG A 89 -5.29 8.60 10.79
N ALA A 90 -5.76 7.38 10.58
CA ALA A 90 -5.77 6.35 11.61
C ALA A 90 -5.34 4.99 11.04
N TYR A 91 -4.75 4.16 11.86
CA TYR A 91 -4.22 2.85 11.50
C TYR A 91 -4.68 1.80 12.50
N LEU A 92 -4.67 0.52 12.09
CA LEU A 92 -4.93 -0.57 13.02
C LEU A 92 -3.81 -0.58 14.09
N PRO A 93 -4.14 -0.42 15.37
CA PRO A 93 -3.13 -0.47 16.41
C PRO A 93 -2.61 -1.91 16.59
N ALA A 94 -1.35 -2.04 16.99
CA ALA A 94 -0.81 -3.33 17.41
C ALA A 94 -1.52 -3.84 18.68
N ALA A 95 -1.37 -5.13 18.97
CA ALA A 95 -2.11 -5.79 20.05
C ALA A 95 -1.97 -5.09 21.41
N ASP A 96 -0.76 -4.65 21.75
CA ASP A 96 -0.44 -3.97 23.01
C ASP A 96 -1.21 -2.66 23.21
N LEU A 97 -1.29 -1.80 22.17
CA LEU A 97 -2.09 -0.60 22.25
C LEU A 97 -3.59 -0.92 22.18
N SER A 98 -4.00 -1.91 21.38
CA SER A 98 -5.40 -2.34 21.30
C SER A 98 -5.92 -2.81 22.68
N GLU A 99 -5.14 -3.62 23.39
CA GLU A 99 -5.45 -4.07 24.75
C GLU A 99 -5.55 -2.91 25.72
N ARG A 100 -4.59 -1.97 25.67
CA ARG A 100 -4.60 -0.79 26.54
C ARG A 100 -5.78 0.14 26.29
N LEU A 101 -6.20 0.32 25.03
CA LEU A 101 -7.41 1.09 24.69
C LEU A 101 -8.65 0.44 25.33
N LYS A 102 -8.78 -0.90 25.24
CA LYS A 102 -9.88 -1.66 25.85
C LYS A 102 -9.88 -1.57 27.37
N GLU A 103 -8.73 -1.80 28.03
CA GLU A 103 -8.58 -1.71 29.48
C GLU A 103 -8.96 -0.33 30.03
N ARG A 104 -8.61 0.73 29.31
CA ARG A 104 -8.90 2.11 29.70
C ARG A 104 -10.24 2.65 29.20
N ASN A 105 -11.01 1.81 28.52
CA ASN A 105 -12.27 2.19 27.87
C ASN A 105 -12.11 3.40 26.95
N GLN A 106 -10.94 3.55 26.27
CA GLN A 106 -10.62 4.62 25.39
C GLN A 106 -10.88 4.23 23.93
N ALA A 107 -11.53 5.12 23.16
CA ALA A 107 -11.73 4.89 21.73
C ALA A 107 -10.44 5.05 20.94
N LEU A 108 -10.33 4.33 19.80
CA LEU A 108 -9.26 4.51 18.83
C LEU A 108 -9.24 5.97 18.34
N PHE A 109 -8.06 6.52 18.14
CA PHE A 109 -7.83 7.92 17.82
C PHE A 109 -7.02 8.12 16.55
N ALA A 110 -7.16 9.28 15.94
CA ALA A 110 -6.38 9.71 14.77
C ALA A 110 -5.03 10.29 15.20
N VAL A 111 -4.00 10.12 14.38
CA VAL A 111 -2.60 10.29 14.80
C VAL A 111 -2.16 11.74 14.96
N GLU A 112 -2.66 12.69 14.16
CA GLU A 112 -2.30 14.12 14.25
C GLU A 112 -3.05 14.84 15.35
N SER A 113 -4.37 14.82 15.27
CA SER A 113 -5.25 15.56 16.20
C SER A 113 -5.37 14.88 17.56
N ARG A 114 -5.03 13.59 17.62
CA ARG A 114 -5.24 12.72 18.80
C ARG A 114 -6.70 12.74 19.28
N ARG A 115 -7.63 12.97 18.36
CA ARG A 115 -9.06 12.93 18.64
C ARG A 115 -9.59 11.52 18.41
N PRO A 116 -10.54 11.05 19.23
CA PRO A 116 -11.18 9.76 19.03
C PRO A 116 -11.94 9.75 17.69
N LEU A 117 -11.96 8.60 17.01
CA LEU A 117 -12.57 8.49 15.67
C LEU A 117 -14.04 8.91 15.62
N PRO A 118 -14.89 8.70 16.66
CA PRO A 118 -16.26 9.23 16.66
C PRO A 118 -16.39 10.75 16.58
N ALA A 119 -15.33 11.51 16.84
CA ALA A 119 -15.34 12.97 16.74
C ALA A 119 -15.30 13.51 15.30
N PHE A 120 -15.04 12.63 14.33
CA PHE A 120 -14.98 12.99 12.91
C PHE A 120 -16.37 12.89 12.28
N ASP A 121 -16.54 13.54 11.12
CA ASP A 121 -17.78 13.47 10.36
C ASP A 121 -17.80 12.23 9.44
N ILE A 122 -16.62 11.85 8.93
CA ILE A 122 -16.46 10.75 7.96
C ILE A 122 -15.23 9.92 8.31
N LEU A 123 -15.40 8.60 8.36
CA LEU A 123 -14.31 7.63 8.44
C LEU A 123 -14.21 6.88 7.12
N GLY A 124 -13.07 6.99 6.45
CA GLY A 124 -12.83 6.34 5.16
C GLY A 124 -11.87 5.17 5.30
N PHE A 125 -12.30 3.97 4.93
CA PHE A 125 -11.50 2.77 4.98
C PHE A 125 -10.91 2.40 3.63
N SER A 126 -9.60 2.18 3.57
CA SER A 126 -8.94 1.64 2.38
C SER A 126 -9.13 0.12 2.32
N LEU A 127 -10.08 -0.34 1.53
CA LEU A 127 -10.32 -1.77 1.27
C LEU A 127 -9.50 -2.18 0.03
N SER A 128 -8.22 -2.47 0.27
CA SER A 128 -7.26 -2.80 -0.80
C SER A 128 -7.07 -4.30 -1.02
N TYR A 129 -7.58 -5.12 -0.09
CA TYR A 129 -7.46 -6.57 -0.12
C TYR A 129 -8.68 -7.22 0.56
N GLU A 130 -9.15 -8.34 0.04
CA GLU A 130 -10.39 -9.00 0.47
C GLU A 130 -10.40 -9.37 1.95
N LEU A 131 -9.29 -9.88 2.45
CA LEU A 131 -9.16 -10.33 3.84
C LEU A 131 -8.87 -9.18 4.83
N GLY A 132 -8.92 -7.93 4.39
CA GLY A 132 -8.80 -6.75 5.26
C GLY A 132 -10.06 -6.44 6.08
N ALA A 133 -11.18 -7.09 5.80
CA ALA A 133 -12.48 -6.78 6.42
C ALA A 133 -12.51 -7.00 7.94
N THR A 134 -11.89 -8.05 8.45
CA THR A 134 -11.81 -8.34 9.89
C THR A 134 -11.04 -7.25 10.65
N ASN A 135 -10.01 -6.68 10.03
CA ASN A 135 -9.27 -5.54 10.57
C ASN A 135 -10.13 -4.27 10.62
N ILE A 136 -11.00 -4.06 9.61
CA ILE A 136 -11.95 -2.93 9.60
C ILE A 136 -12.92 -3.07 10.78
N LEU A 137 -13.49 -4.25 11.00
CA LEU A 137 -14.37 -4.49 12.16
C LEU A 137 -13.65 -4.27 13.49
N ALA A 138 -12.40 -4.71 13.59
CA ALA A 138 -11.59 -4.45 14.79
C ALA A 138 -11.37 -2.95 15.03
N MET A 139 -11.16 -2.14 13.97
CA MET A 139 -11.01 -0.68 14.10
C MET A 139 -12.33 0.00 14.48
N LEU A 140 -13.47 -0.43 13.91
CA LEU A 140 -14.80 0.09 14.28
C LEU A 140 -15.15 -0.22 15.74
N ASP A 141 -14.89 -1.44 16.20
CA ASP A 141 -15.07 -1.84 17.59
C ASP A 141 -14.20 -1.02 18.54
N LEU A 142 -12.92 -0.86 18.24
CA LEU A 142 -12.01 -0.02 19.01
C LEU A 142 -12.41 1.46 18.97
N ALA A 143 -13.00 1.94 17.87
CA ALA A 143 -13.56 3.27 17.75
C ALA A 143 -14.91 3.42 18.49
N LYS A 144 -15.53 2.34 18.95
CA LYS A 144 -16.87 2.32 19.56
C LYS A 144 -17.97 2.83 18.63
N VAL A 145 -17.82 2.57 17.32
CA VAL A 145 -18.81 2.89 16.30
C VAL A 145 -19.59 1.61 15.96
N PRO A 146 -20.91 1.66 15.79
CA PRO A 146 -21.71 0.50 15.40
C PRO A 146 -21.17 -0.14 14.12
N LEU A 147 -21.03 -1.48 14.11
CA LEU A 147 -20.45 -2.22 12.99
C LEU A 147 -21.30 -2.10 11.73
N TYR A 148 -22.60 -2.32 11.86
CA TYR A 148 -23.53 -2.27 10.74
C TYR A 148 -24.06 -0.85 10.48
N ALA A 149 -24.16 -0.48 9.22
CA ALA A 149 -24.72 0.81 8.80
C ALA A 149 -26.15 1.02 9.32
N ALA A 150 -26.96 -0.05 9.31
CA ALA A 150 -28.34 0.00 9.81
C ALA A 150 -28.48 0.32 11.31
N GLU A 151 -27.42 0.14 12.10
CA GLU A 151 -27.41 0.44 13.54
C GLU A 151 -27.07 1.90 13.87
N ARG A 152 -26.64 2.70 12.89
CA ARG A 152 -26.15 4.08 13.10
C ARG A 152 -27.25 5.14 13.20
N GLY A 153 -28.51 4.72 13.02
CA GLY A 153 -29.67 5.63 13.16
C GLY A 153 -29.78 6.69 12.06
N ASP A 154 -30.69 7.65 12.24
CA ASP A 154 -31.01 8.67 11.22
C ASP A 154 -30.74 10.12 11.70
N LEU A 155 -29.96 10.31 12.76
CA LEU A 155 -29.61 11.63 13.26
C LEU A 155 -28.76 12.41 12.25
N PRO A 156 -28.99 13.72 12.09
CA PRO A 156 -28.11 14.59 11.32
C PRO A 156 -26.66 14.52 11.82
N LEU A 157 -25.68 14.61 10.92
CA LEU A 157 -24.26 14.64 11.32
C LEU A 157 -23.88 15.82 12.22
N SER A 158 -24.69 16.88 12.23
CA SER A 158 -24.54 18.01 13.17
C SER A 158 -24.98 17.69 14.59
N HIS A 159 -25.70 16.58 14.82
CA HIS A 159 -26.12 16.17 16.15
C HIS A 159 -24.96 15.52 16.92
N PRO A 160 -24.74 15.89 18.22
CA PRO A 160 -23.58 15.38 18.98
C PRO A 160 -23.50 13.86 19.14
N GLU A 161 -24.64 13.18 19.13
CA GLU A 161 -24.73 11.72 19.26
C GLU A 161 -24.74 10.98 17.93
N SER A 162 -24.65 11.69 16.80
CA SER A 162 -24.63 11.06 15.48
C SER A 162 -23.28 10.38 15.25
N PRO A 163 -23.27 9.07 14.93
CA PRO A 163 -22.02 8.43 14.51
C PRO A 163 -21.51 9.01 13.20
N PRO A 164 -20.21 8.97 12.93
CA PRO A 164 -19.66 9.39 11.64
C PRO A 164 -20.24 8.55 10.48
N LEU A 165 -20.20 9.11 9.26
CA LEU A 165 -20.38 8.32 8.05
C LEU A 165 -19.20 7.38 7.87
N ILE A 166 -19.46 6.14 7.50
CA ILE A 166 -18.42 5.13 7.28
C ILE A 166 -18.44 4.73 5.80
N PHE A 167 -17.32 4.90 5.11
CA PHE A 167 -17.21 4.44 3.73
C PHE A 167 -15.98 3.58 3.48
N ALA A 168 -16.03 2.77 2.43
CA ALA A 168 -14.88 2.10 1.86
C ALA A 168 -14.56 2.63 0.46
N GLY A 169 -13.27 2.65 0.13
CA GLY A 169 -12.75 2.87 -1.20
C GLY A 169 -11.58 1.92 -1.47
N GLY A 170 -11.07 1.97 -2.68
CA GLY A 170 -9.94 1.14 -3.11
C GLY A 170 -10.33 0.01 -4.06
N PRO A 171 -9.37 -0.78 -4.53
CA PRO A 171 -9.60 -1.74 -5.62
C PRO A 171 -10.58 -2.86 -5.27
N THR A 172 -10.55 -3.39 -4.06
CA THR A 172 -11.49 -4.42 -3.61
C THR A 172 -12.91 -3.87 -3.48
N ALA A 173 -13.06 -2.67 -2.89
CA ALA A 173 -14.35 -1.99 -2.79
C ALA A 173 -14.95 -1.67 -4.17
N THR A 174 -14.10 -1.31 -5.14
CA THR A 174 -14.52 -1.04 -6.54
C THR A 174 -14.86 -2.33 -7.29
N SER A 175 -14.23 -3.46 -6.96
CA SER A 175 -14.45 -4.71 -7.72
C SER A 175 -15.65 -5.50 -7.26
N ASN A 176 -15.81 -5.72 -5.97
CA ASN A 176 -16.97 -6.39 -5.38
C ASN A 176 -17.20 -5.89 -3.96
N PRO A 177 -18.04 -4.88 -3.74
CA PRO A 177 -18.35 -4.35 -2.42
C PRO A 177 -19.30 -5.25 -1.60
N GLU A 178 -20.02 -6.17 -2.23
CA GLU A 178 -21.16 -6.85 -1.62
C GLU A 178 -20.87 -7.64 -0.34
N PRO A 179 -19.74 -8.38 -0.20
CA PRO A 179 -19.43 -9.05 1.06
C PRO A 179 -19.33 -8.11 2.27
N TYR A 180 -19.06 -6.84 2.02
CA TYR A 180 -18.78 -5.81 3.03
C TYR A 180 -19.86 -4.75 3.14
N ALA A 181 -20.79 -4.71 2.18
CA ALA A 181 -21.75 -3.62 1.97
C ALA A 181 -22.54 -3.25 3.23
N ALA A 182 -22.88 -4.23 4.07
CA ALA A 182 -23.64 -3.99 5.30
C ALA A 182 -22.90 -3.16 6.36
N PHE A 183 -21.57 -3.07 6.28
CA PHE A 183 -20.75 -2.31 7.24
C PHE A 183 -20.56 -0.84 6.86
N PHE A 184 -20.87 -0.45 5.63
CA PHE A 184 -20.59 0.88 5.09
C PHE A 184 -21.88 1.64 4.77
N ASP A 185 -21.87 2.95 5.05
CA ASP A 185 -22.96 3.85 4.65
C ASP A 185 -22.94 4.08 3.13
N PHE A 186 -21.72 4.19 2.57
CA PHE A 186 -21.52 4.27 1.13
C PHE A 186 -20.16 3.69 0.71
N ILE A 187 -19.98 3.44 -0.56
CA ILE A 187 -18.74 2.97 -1.19
C ILE A 187 -18.31 3.98 -2.25
N ALA A 188 -17.04 4.36 -2.24
CA ALA A 188 -16.43 5.21 -3.26
C ALA A 188 -15.77 4.34 -4.33
N LEU A 189 -16.29 4.37 -5.56
CA LEU A 189 -15.91 3.52 -6.67
C LEU A 189 -14.87 4.20 -7.58
N GLY A 190 -13.72 3.59 -7.76
CA GLY A 190 -12.67 4.07 -8.66
C GLY A 190 -11.66 5.01 -7.97
N ASP A 191 -11.22 6.02 -8.75
CA ASP A 191 -10.18 6.98 -8.32
C ASP A 191 -10.79 8.03 -7.38
N GLY A 192 -10.15 8.27 -6.24
CA GLY A 192 -10.69 9.13 -5.17
C GLY A 192 -10.29 10.60 -5.22
N GLU A 193 -9.39 10.99 -6.11
CA GLU A 193 -8.75 12.31 -6.13
C GLU A 193 -9.75 13.47 -6.31
N GLU A 194 -10.75 13.29 -7.15
CA GLU A 194 -11.83 14.26 -7.37
C GLU A 194 -13.08 13.88 -6.57
N LEU A 195 -13.35 12.57 -6.44
CA LEU A 195 -14.53 12.03 -5.80
C LEU A 195 -14.63 12.40 -4.31
N LEU A 196 -13.55 12.24 -3.53
CA LEU A 196 -13.61 12.54 -2.10
C LEU A 196 -13.81 14.03 -1.79
N PRO A 197 -13.12 14.98 -2.46
CA PRO A 197 -13.45 16.40 -2.35
C PRO A 197 -14.92 16.72 -2.62
N GLU A 198 -15.51 16.13 -3.67
CA GLU A 198 -16.92 16.30 -4.06
C GLU A 198 -17.86 15.78 -2.96
N ILE A 199 -17.64 14.57 -2.45
CA ILE A 199 -18.37 14.02 -1.30
C ILE A 199 -18.30 14.98 -0.11
N GLY A 200 -17.12 15.53 0.17
CA GLY A 200 -16.94 16.49 1.26
C GLY A 200 -17.77 17.76 1.12
N LEU A 201 -17.98 18.25 -0.11
CA LEU A 201 -18.86 19.40 -0.36
C LEU A 201 -20.32 19.05 -0.06
N VAL A 202 -20.81 17.91 -0.55
CA VAL A 202 -22.18 17.43 -0.28
C VAL A 202 -22.41 17.30 1.23
N VAL A 203 -21.46 16.68 1.95
CA VAL A 203 -21.55 16.51 3.41
C VAL A 203 -21.53 17.88 4.13
N ALA A 204 -20.73 18.86 3.68
CA ALA A 204 -20.70 20.19 4.26
C ALA A 204 -22.05 20.92 4.13
N GLU A 205 -22.69 20.79 2.96
CA GLU A 205 -24.01 21.38 2.69
C GLU A 205 -25.10 20.71 3.52
N ALA A 206 -25.13 19.38 3.54
CA ALA A 206 -26.07 18.60 4.33
C ALA A 206 -25.98 18.91 5.84
N LYS A 207 -24.76 19.02 6.39
CA LYS A 207 -24.54 19.42 7.79
C LYS A 207 -25.08 20.82 8.06
N ALA A 208 -24.83 21.77 7.16
CA ALA A 208 -25.32 23.13 7.31
C ALA A 208 -26.86 23.22 7.24
N ALA A 209 -27.47 22.36 6.41
CA ALA A 209 -28.92 22.24 6.27
C ALA A 209 -29.57 21.41 7.40
N GLY A 210 -28.80 20.67 8.20
CA GLY A 210 -29.33 19.78 9.23
C GLY A 210 -30.11 18.58 8.68
N LEU A 211 -29.69 18.07 7.50
CA LEU A 211 -30.36 16.92 6.86
C LEU A 211 -30.22 15.67 7.72
N SER A 212 -31.25 14.80 7.68
CA SER A 212 -31.17 13.46 8.25
C SER A 212 -30.06 12.63 7.56
N ARG A 213 -29.59 11.58 8.22
CA ARG A 213 -28.62 10.66 7.62
C ARG A 213 -29.15 10.03 6.34
N THR A 214 -30.41 9.63 6.33
CA THR A 214 -31.08 9.04 5.16
C THR A 214 -31.13 10.01 3.98
N ASP A 215 -31.49 11.29 4.21
CA ASP A 215 -31.54 12.28 3.13
C ASP A 215 -30.14 12.60 2.60
N LEU A 216 -29.15 12.72 3.50
CA LEU A 216 -27.75 12.87 3.08
C LEU A 216 -27.26 11.68 2.24
N LEU A 217 -27.62 10.46 2.58
CA LEU A 217 -27.26 9.29 1.79
C LEU A 217 -27.91 9.29 0.39
N ARG A 218 -29.14 9.82 0.27
CA ARG A 218 -29.77 10.03 -1.04
C ARG A 218 -29.04 11.10 -1.86
N ASP A 219 -28.62 12.20 -1.22
CA ASP A 219 -27.81 13.22 -1.90
C ASP A 219 -26.45 12.68 -2.34
N LEU A 220 -25.84 11.80 -1.55
CA LEU A 220 -24.59 11.14 -1.91
C LEU A 220 -24.78 10.12 -3.05
N ALA A 221 -25.91 9.44 -3.12
CA ALA A 221 -26.19 8.43 -4.15
C ALA A 221 -26.28 9.01 -5.58
N VAL A 222 -26.50 10.33 -5.72
CA VAL A 222 -26.50 11.00 -7.04
C VAL A 222 -25.11 11.48 -7.46
N VAL A 223 -24.11 11.42 -6.56
CA VAL A 223 -22.73 11.73 -6.91
C VAL A 223 -22.14 10.58 -7.75
N PRO A 224 -21.68 10.83 -8.99
CA PRO A 224 -21.13 9.77 -9.83
C PRO A 224 -19.95 9.07 -9.16
N GLY A 225 -20.00 7.74 -9.08
CA GLY A 225 -18.99 6.93 -8.40
C GLY A 225 -19.28 6.64 -6.94
N VAL A 226 -20.44 7.08 -6.42
CA VAL A 226 -20.88 6.71 -5.06
C VAL A 226 -21.94 5.63 -5.13
N TYR A 227 -21.71 4.55 -4.41
CA TYR A 227 -22.67 3.46 -4.19
C TYR A 227 -23.16 3.49 -2.75
N VAL A 228 -24.45 3.61 -2.52
CA VAL A 228 -25.11 3.59 -1.19
C VAL A 228 -25.84 2.26 -1.03
N PRO A 229 -25.24 1.25 -0.34
CA PRO A 229 -25.79 -0.11 -0.28
C PRO A 229 -27.22 -0.22 0.26
N SER A 230 -27.62 0.68 1.17
CA SER A 230 -28.97 0.69 1.76
C SER A 230 -30.07 1.06 0.77
N LEU A 231 -29.74 1.68 -0.36
CA LEU A 231 -30.67 2.04 -1.42
C LEU A 231 -30.81 0.97 -2.52
N TYR A 232 -30.13 -0.16 -2.37
CA TYR A 232 -30.13 -1.29 -3.29
C TYR A 232 -30.51 -2.59 -2.57
N GLY A 233 -31.40 -3.35 -3.13
CA GLY A 233 -31.83 -4.65 -2.62
C GLY A 233 -31.39 -5.81 -3.51
N PRO A 234 -31.58 -7.07 -3.05
CA PRO A 234 -31.26 -8.22 -3.88
C PRO A 234 -32.15 -8.27 -5.13
N ASP A 235 -31.56 -8.67 -6.26
CA ASP A 235 -32.28 -8.94 -7.50
C ASP A 235 -33.26 -10.13 -7.34
N GLN A 236 -34.06 -10.43 -8.36
CA GLN A 236 -35.04 -11.52 -8.32
C GLN A 236 -34.41 -12.90 -8.06
N GLN A 237 -33.12 -13.07 -8.32
CA GLN A 237 -32.38 -14.31 -8.11
C GLN A 237 -31.60 -14.31 -6.78
N GLY A 238 -31.52 -13.18 -6.08
CA GLY A 238 -30.78 -13.01 -4.84
C GLY A 238 -29.25 -13.09 -5.00
N ILE A 239 -28.74 -12.84 -6.22
CA ILE A 239 -27.31 -12.93 -6.55
C ILE A 239 -26.68 -11.53 -6.67
N SER A 240 -27.28 -10.67 -7.50
CA SER A 240 -26.88 -9.28 -7.67
C SER A 240 -27.81 -8.35 -6.90
N VAL A 241 -27.71 -7.06 -7.11
CA VAL A 241 -28.55 -6.05 -6.47
C VAL A 241 -29.18 -5.14 -7.51
N GLU A 242 -30.38 -4.62 -7.19
CA GLU A 242 -31.13 -3.65 -8.00
C GLU A 242 -31.56 -2.45 -7.14
N PRO A 243 -31.80 -1.26 -7.74
CA PRO A 243 -32.28 -0.09 -7.02
C PRO A 243 -33.61 -0.33 -6.32
N LEU A 244 -33.75 0.19 -5.09
CA LEU A 244 -35.01 0.16 -4.31
C LEU A 244 -35.86 1.41 -4.54
N GLU A 245 -35.30 2.48 -5.06
CA GLU A 245 -35.95 3.78 -5.29
C GLU A 245 -35.80 4.19 -6.76
N ASP A 246 -36.86 4.80 -7.34
CA ASP A 246 -36.82 5.34 -8.69
C ASP A 246 -35.77 6.46 -8.82
N GLY A 247 -35.07 6.50 -9.94
CA GLY A 247 -34.07 7.53 -10.26
C GLY A 247 -32.64 7.15 -9.89
N LEU A 248 -32.44 6.03 -9.22
CA LEU A 248 -31.10 5.48 -9.00
C LEU A 248 -30.63 4.68 -10.22
N PRO A 249 -29.33 4.66 -10.54
CA PRO A 249 -28.83 3.91 -11.70
C PRO A 249 -28.79 2.39 -11.43
N ASP A 250 -29.18 1.59 -12.42
CA ASP A 250 -29.04 0.13 -12.36
C ASP A 250 -27.56 -0.31 -12.30
N ARG A 251 -26.67 0.49 -12.90
CA ARG A 251 -25.21 0.25 -12.92
C ARG A 251 -24.48 1.52 -12.53
N LEU A 252 -23.55 1.36 -11.61
CA LEU A 252 -22.78 2.43 -10.99
C LEU A 252 -21.40 2.54 -11.62
N LEU A 253 -21.20 3.58 -12.44
CA LEU A 253 -19.95 3.81 -13.12
C LEU A 253 -18.88 4.32 -12.14
N ARG A 254 -17.72 3.65 -12.10
CA ARG A 254 -16.58 4.08 -11.31
C ARG A 254 -16.00 5.41 -11.80
N ARG A 255 -15.36 6.15 -10.91
CA ARG A 255 -14.62 7.39 -11.27
C ARG A 255 -13.24 7.08 -11.83
N VAL A 256 -12.77 7.97 -12.69
CA VAL A 256 -11.41 7.97 -13.27
C VAL A 256 -10.83 9.37 -13.10
N ALA A 257 -9.62 9.46 -12.56
CA ALA A 257 -8.90 10.71 -12.38
C ALA A 257 -7.53 10.68 -13.06
N THR A 258 -6.99 11.86 -13.38
CA THR A 258 -5.61 11.98 -13.83
C THR A 258 -4.66 11.85 -12.65
N PRO A 259 -3.56 11.09 -12.74
CA PRO A 259 -2.58 10.99 -11.66
C PRO A 259 -1.99 12.35 -11.30
N MET A 260 -1.83 12.62 -10.00
CA MET A 260 -1.38 13.90 -9.45
C MET A 260 -0.09 13.71 -8.64
N PRO A 261 1.09 13.61 -9.27
CA PRO A 261 2.34 13.23 -8.60
C PRO A 261 2.78 14.20 -7.51
N HIS A 262 2.42 15.47 -7.61
CA HIS A 262 2.79 16.49 -6.61
C HIS A 262 2.15 16.26 -5.23
N TYR A 263 1.04 15.54 -5.13
CA TYR A 263 0.44 15.16 -3.85
C TYR A 263 1.10 13.93 -3.18
N ALA A 264 2.01 13.25 -3.87
CA ALA A 264 2.79 12.16 -3.30
C ALA A 264 3.88 12.63 -2.31
N MET A 265 4.14 13.95 -2.29
CA MET A 265 5.21 14.54 -1.48
C MET A 265 4.69 14.98 -0.13
N GLY A 266 5.42 14.75 0.92
CA GLY A 266 5.24 15.52 2.13
C GLY A 266 5.30 14.77 3.44
N LEU A 267 4.72 13.61 3.59
CA LEU A 267 4.71 12.90 4.87
C LEU A 267 5.96 12.04 5.03
N VAL A 268 6.73 12.30 6.09
CA VAL A 268 7.93 11.53 6.42
C VAL A 268 7.75 10.89 7.80
N PRO A 269 7.48 9.58 7.86
CA PRO A 269 7.30 8.85 9.10
C PRO A 269 8.49 8.94 10.04
N HIS A 270 8.23 8.98 11.34
CA HIS A 270 9.27 8.96 12.38
C HIS A 270 9.94 7.60 12.51
N VAL A 271 9.26 6.52 12.11
CA VAL A 271 9.76 5.14 12.15
C VAL A 271 10.02 4.63 10.74
N GLU A 272 10.81 3.56 10.64
CA GLU A 272 10.97 2.84 9.38
C GLU A 272 9.66 2.21 8.95
N THR A 273 9.31 2.40 7.68
CA THR A 273 8.10 1.87 7.05
C THR A 273 8.45 0.79 6.03
N VAL A 274 7.43 0.07 5.53
CA VAL A 274 7.63 -0.99 4.52
C VAL A 274 8.27 -0.44 3.25
N HIS A 275 7.90 0.77 2.84
CA HIS A 275 8.47 1.47 1.69
C HIS A 275 9.06 2.81 2.12
N ASP A 276 10.22 2.75 2.79
CA ASP A 276 10.90 3.91 3.37
C ASP A 276 11.61 4.77 2.30
N ARG A 277 10.85 5.32 1.36
CA ARG A 277 11.33 6.07 0.20
C ARG A 277 10.25 7.00 -0.36
N LEU A 278 10.65 7.99 -1.14
CA LEU A 278 9.71 8.76 -1.94
C LEU A 278 9.18 7.89 -3.10
N THR A 279 7.88 7.83 -3.28
CA THR A 279 7.26 7.10 -4.38
C THR A 279 6.41 8.06 -5.20
N VAL A 280 6.61 8.07 -6.53
CA VAL A 280 5.86 8.92 -7.46
C VAL A 280 5.25 8.06 -8.55
N GLU A 281 3.95 8.22 -8.76
CA GLU A 281 3.22 7.54 -9.84
C GLU A 281 3.54 8.20 -11.19
N ILE A 282 3.97 7.37 -12.16
CA ILE A 282 4.34 7.83 -13.51
C ILE A 282 3.31 7.47 -14.57
N ARG A 283 2.47 6.49 -14.27
CA ARG A 283 1.42 5.98 -15.15
C ARG A 283 0.38 5.25 -14.32
N ARG A 284 -0.90 5.55 -14.51
CA ARG A 284 -2.01 4.77 -13.96
C ARG A 284 -2.70 3.98 -15.07
N GLY A 285 -3.11 2.76 -14.75
CA GLY A 285 -3.73 1.85 -15.71
C GLY A 285 -2.72 1.03 -16.53
N CYS A 286 -3.25 -0.04 -17.13
CA CYS A 286 -2.48 -0.98 -17.94
C CYS A 286 -3.34 -1.52 -19.07
N THR A 287 -2.79 -1.59 -20.28
CA THR A 287 -3.49 -2.00 -21.49
C THR A 287 -3.07 -3.37 -22.01
N ARG A 288 -2.14 -4.04 -21.32
CA ARG A 288 -1.56 -5.34 -21.73
C ARG A 288 -2.56 -6.49 -21.84
N GLY A 289 -3.71 -6.38 -21.16
CA GLY A 289 -4.76 -7.39 -21.27
C GLY A 289 -4.47 -8.73 -20.63
N CYS A 290 -3.55 -8.78 -19.63
CA CYS A 290 -3.33 -10.02 -18.86
C CYS A 290 -4.65 -10.46 -18.21
N ARG A 291 -5.15 -11.64 -18.57
CA ARG A 291 -6.52 -12.12 -18.29
C ARG A 291 -6.81 -12.42 -16.83
N PHE A 292 -5.78 -12.57 -16.02
CA PHE A 292 -5.88 -12.75 -14.56
C PHE A 292 -5.81 -11.44 -13.78
N CYS A 293 -5.41 -10.35 -14.42
CA CYS A 293 -4.96 -9.14 -13.73
C CYS A 293 -6.12 -8.17 -13.46
N GLN A 294 -6.68 -8.21 -12.25
CA GLN A 294 -7.76 -7.31 -11.86
C GLN A 294 -7.35 -5.82 -11.91
N PRO A 295 -6.20 -5.38 -11.33
CA PRO A 295 -5.80 -3.98 -11.46
C PRO A 295 -5.67 -3.53 -12.93
N GLY A 296 -5.13 -4.38 -13.81
CA GLY A 296 -5.02 -4.09 -15.24
C GLY A 296 -6.36 -3.92 -15.96
N MET A 297 -7.45 -4.47 -15.41
CA MET A 297 -8.81 -4.28 -15.91
C MET A 297 -9.48 -3.07 -15.24
N LEU A 298 -9.46 -2.99 -13.91
CA LEU A 298 -10.13 -1.94 -13.14
C LEU A 298 -9.60 -0.52 -13.37
N THR A 299 -8.33 -0.36 -13.78
CA THR A 299 -7.69 0.96 -13.86
C THR A 299 -7.56 1.49 -15.29
N ARG A 300 -8.15 0.84 -16.30
CA ARG A 300 -8.27 1.37 -17.67
C ARG A 300 -9.11 2.66 -17.69
N PRO A 301 -8.82 3.58 -18.64
CA PRO A 301 -7.73 3.62 -19.61
C PRO A 301 -6.37 3.92 -18.97
N ALA A 302 -5.28 3.63 -19.69
CA ALA A 302 -3.95 3.97 -19.25
C ALA A 302 -3.68 5.48 -19.38
N ARG A 303 -3.06 6.09 -18.38
CA ARG A 303 -2.82 7.55 -18.30
C ARG A 303 -1.40 7.80 -17.87
N ASP A 304 -0.56 8.23 -18.80
CA ASP A 304 0.82 8.64 -18.54
C ASP A 304 0.86 10.02 -17.89
N VAL A 305 1.81 10.22 -17.00
CA VAL A 305 2.14 11.52 -16.42
C VAL A 305 3.21 12.19 -17.25
N GLU A 306 3.09 13.50 -17.46
CA GLU A 306 4.09 14.27 -18.21
C GLU A 306 5.49 14.14 -17.57
N PRO A 307 6.55 13.88 -18.37
CA PRO A 307 7.91 13.65 -17.88
C PRO A 307 8.43 14.74 -16.95
N GLU A 308 8.20 16.00 -17.30
CA GLU A 308 8.67 17.12 -16.48
C GLU A 308 7.97 17.19 -15.13
N ALA A 309 6.67 16.89 -15.07
CA ALA A 309 5.93 16.80 -13.81
C ALA A 309 6.47 15.68 -12.89
N VAL A 310 6.90 14.55 -13.46
CA VAL A 310 7.57 13.47 -12.71
C VAL A 310 8.91 13.93 -12.16
N ILE A 311 9.72 14.57 -13.01
CA ILE A 311 11.05 15.05 -12.63
C ILE A 311 10.94 16.10 -11.52
N GLU A 312 10.06 17.09 -11.67
CA GLU A 312 9.83 18.14 -10.67
C GLU A 312 9.34 17.55 -9.33
N ALA A 313 8.40 16.60 -9.39
CA ALA A 313 7.89 15.92 -8.20
C ALA A 313 9.00 15.17 -7.44
N ILE A 314 9.89 14.47 -8.16
CA ILE A 314 11.03 13.78 -7.54
C ILE A 314 12.04 14.76 -6.95
N GLU A 315 12.46 15.79 -7.70
CA GLU A 315 13.45 16.77 -7.21
C GLU A 315 12.94 17.48 -5.96
N THR A 316 11.73 18.02 -6.02
CA THR A 316 11.10 18.72 -4.89
C THR A 316 10.85 17.78 -3.72
N GLY A 317 10.33 16.59 -4.00
CA GLY A 317 10.06 15.58 -2.98
C GLY A 317 11.33 15.11 -2.26
N MET A 318 12.41 14.85 -2.97
CA MET A 318 13.69 14.45 -2.37
C MET A 318 14.29 15.56 -1.50
N GLN A 319 14.16 16.83 -1.91
CA GLN A 319 14.61 17.96 -1.12
C GLN A 319 13.76 18.16 0.14
N ARG A 320 12.45 18.08 0.03
CA ARG A 320 11.51 18.28 1.16
C ARG A 320 11.55 17.15 2.18
N THR A 321 11.73 15.91 1.73
CA THR A 321 11.67 14.72 2.61
C THR A 321 13.02 14.30 3.17
N GLY A 322 14.09 14.50 2.41
CA GLY A 322 15.44 14.03 2.75
C GLY A 322 15.64 12.53 2.61
N TYR A 323 14.77 11.82 1.89
CA TYR A 323 14.97 10.39 1.59
C TYR A 323 16.27 10.14 0.81
N SER A 324 16.82 8.94 0.95
CA SER A 324 17.97 8.46 0.15
C SER A 324 17.55 7.66 -1.06
N ASP A 325 16.29 7.27 -1.13
CA ASP A 325 15.75 6.41 -2.15
C ASP A 325 14.44 6.99 -2.70
N PHE A 326 14.22 6.83 -3.99
CA PHE A 326 12.94 7.11 -4.62
C PHE A 326 12.52 6.00 -5.57
N SER A 327 11.24 5.91 -5.84
CA SER A 327 10.64 4.89 -6.69
C SER A 327 9.67 5.52 -7.67
N LEU A 328 9.72 5.06 -8.91
CA LEU A 328 8.70 5.35 -9.91
C LEU A 328 7.67 4.21 -9.89
N LEU A 329 6.40 4.55 -9.72
CA LEU A 329 5.32 3.58 -9.54
C LEU A 329 4.39 3.53 -10.74
N SER A 330 4.11 2.31 -11.19
CA SER A 330 3.06 1.98 -12.14
C SER A 330 2.75 0.48 -12.06
N LEU A 331 1.63 0.05 -12.62
CA LEU A 331 1.37 -1.38 -12.87
C LEU A 331 2.37 -1.99 -13.86
N SER A 332 2.90 -1.16 -14.78
CA SER A 332 3.95 -1.53 -15.73
C SER A 332 4.83 -0.31 -16.02
N CYS A 333 5.88 -0.12 -15.24
CA CYS A 333 6.80 1.01 -15.44
C CYS A 333 7.46 1.01 -16.82
N SER A 334 7.75 -0.17 -17.35
CA SER A 334 8.37 -0.32 -18.69
C SER A 334 7.47 0.10 -19.85
N ASP A 335 6.14 0.25 -19.62
CA ASP A 335 5.20 0.72 -20.65
C ASP A 335 5.06 2.26 -20.65
N TYR A 336 5.68 2.94 -19.71
CA TYR A 336 5.88 4.38 -19.75
C TYR A 336 7.10 4.68 -20.62
N LEU A 337 6.85 5.04 -21.89
CA LEU A 337 7.92 5.18 -22.91
C LEU A 337 8.95 6.27 -22.57
N ALA A 338 8.60 7.22 -21.74
CA ALA A 338 9.51 8.26 -21.27
C ALA A 338 10.46 7.79 -20.14
N LEU A 339 10.29 6.55 -19.62
CA LEU A 339 11.08 6.05 -18.48
C LEU A 339 12.60 6.17 -18.65
N PRO A 340 13.22 5.80 -19.81
CA PRO A 340 14.67 5.93 -19.98
C PRO A 340 15.12 7.39 -19.86
N ALA A 341 14.43 8.30 -20.52
CA ALA A 341 14.79 9.73 -20.51
C ALA A 341 14.62 10.36 -19.11
N VAL A 342 13.49 10.12 -18.45
CA VAL A 342 13.22 10.57 -17.08
C VAL A 342 14.24 10.00 -16.11
N GLY A 343 14.55 8.70 -16.21
CA GLY A 343 15.52 8.04 -15.36
C GLY A 343 16.94 8.59 -15.50
N VAL A 344 17.39 8.84 -16.72
CA VAL A 344 18.72 9.45 -16.99
C VAL A 344 18.74 10.90 -16.51
N GLU A 345 17.70 11.68 -16.77
CA GLU A 345 17.64 13.07 -16.32
C GLU A 345 17.66 13.19 -14.80
N LEU A 346 16.84 12.42 -14.09
CA LEU A 346 16.85 12.37 -12.62
C LEU A 346 18.21 11.95 -12.07
N ARG A 347 18.84 10.96 -12.69
CA ARG A 347 20.18 10.53 -12.31
C ARG A 347 21.23 11.64 -12.52
N ASN A 348 21.11 12.41 -13.62
CA ASN A 348 22.00 13.53 -13.90
C ASN A 348 21.82 14.70 -12.91
N ARG A 349 20.57 15.01 -12.54
CA ARG A 349 20.23 16.11 -11.60
C ARG A 349 20.56 15.77 -10.14
N LEU A 350 20.45 14.49 -9.77
CA LEU A 350 20.65 14.02 -8.40
C LEU A 350 22.01 13.30 -8.19
N ALA A 351 22.96 13.45 -9.13
CA ALA A 351 24.22 12.70 -9.16
C ALA A 351 25.09 12.89 -7.90
N ASP A 352 25.08 14.08 -7.30
CA ASP A 352 25.85 14.49 -6.12
C ASP A 352 25.14 14.17 -4.79
N ARG A 353 23.86 13.79 -4.80
CA ARG A 353 23.03 13.62 -3.59
C ARG A 353 23.08 12.22 -2.99
N ASN A 354 23.82 11.28 -3.56
CA ASN A 354 23.88 9.87 -3.14
C ASN A 354 22.49 9.27 -2.96
N VAL A 355 21.65 9.33 -4.00
CA VAL A 355 20.30 8.79 -4.05
C VAL A 355 20.19 7.58 -4.96
N THR A 356 19.21 6.71 -4.73
CA THR A 356 18.99 5.48 -5.49
C THR A 356 17.58 5.46 -6.09
N LEU A 357 17.49 5.17 -7.38
CA LEU A 357 16.21 4.86 -8.05
C LEU A 357 15.87 3.39 -7.87
N GLN A 358 14.61 3.12 -7.51
CA GLN A 358 14.02 1.79 -7.48
C GLN A 358 12.85 1.69 -8.46
N LEU A 359 12.79 0.60 -9.22
CA LEU A 359 11.69 0.30 -10.14
C LEU A 359 11.07 -1.05 -9.75
N PRO A 360 9.91 -1.05 -9.09
CA PRO A 360 9.34 -2.27 -8.54
C PRO A 360 8.78 -3.22 -9.60
N SER A 361 8.25 -2.69 -10.71
CA SER A 361 7.54 -3.45 -11.73
C SER A 361 8.21 -3.28 -13.09
N GLN A 362 8.99 -4.28 -13.49
CA GLN A 362 9.65 -4.30 -14.80
C GLN A 362 9.16 -5.49 -15.62
N ARG A 363 8.91 -5.24 -16.90
CA ARG A 363 8.71 -6.29 -17.88
C ARG A 363 10.07 -6.73 -18.42
N VAL A 364 10.27 -8.00 -18.57
CA VAL A 364 11.54 -8.55 -19.06
C VAL A 364 11.79 -8.26 -20.54
N ASP A 365 10.73 -8.20 -21.36
CA ASP A 365 10.74 -7.85 -22.80
C ASP A 365 11.07 -6.38 -23.09
N ARG A 366 10.99 -5.53 -22.07
CA ARG A 366 11.33 -4.10 -22.15
C ARG A 366 12.55 -3.74 -21.30
N PHE A 367 13.27 -4.74 -20.79
CA PHE A 367 14.45 -4.54 -19.97
C PHE A 367 15.70 -4.48 -20.85
N ASP A 368 16.15 -3.29 -21.13
CA ASP A 368 17.32 -2.98 -21.96
C ASP A 368 18.49 -2.39 -21.15
N ASP A 369 19.55 -2.01 -21.84
CA ASP A 369 20.73 -1.42 -21.22
C ASP A 369 20.44 -0.05 -20.60
N ASP A 370 19.54 0.75 -21.17
CA ASP A 370 19.17 2.07 -20.62
C ASP A 370 18.48 1.90 -19.26
N ILE A 371 17.51 0.99 -19.17
CA ILE A 371 16.84 0.67 -17.91
C ILE A 371 17.82 0.03 -16.92
N ALA A 372 18.68 -0.86 -17.36
CA ALA A 372 19.70 -1.47 -16.52
C ALA A 372 20.66 -0.42 -15.95
N HIS A 373 21.04 0.57 -16.76
CA HIS A 373 21.90 1.67 -16.34
C HIS A 373 21.26 2.62 -15.33
N ILE A 374 19.99 2.97 -15.48
CA ILE A 374 19.30 3.83 -14.51
C ILE A 374 19.10 3.14 -13.17
N LEU A 375 18.93 1.80 -13.17
CA LEU A 375 18.83 0.96 -11.97
C LEU A 375 20.20 0.60 -11.37
N GLY A 376 21.24 0.56 -12.18
CA GLY A 376 22.60 0.26 -11.76
C GLY A 376 23.11 1.30 -10.79
N GLY A 377 23.33 0.94 -9.53
CA GLY A 377 23.77 1.84 -8.49
C GLY A 377 24.80 1.22 -7.54
N SER A 378 25.28 1.99 -6.55
CA SER A 378 26.09 1.49 -5.44
C SER A 378 25.33 0.43 -4.63
N ARG A 379 24.00 0.50 -4.66
CA ARG A 379 23.07 -0.47 -4.04
C ARG A 379 22.34 -1.21 -5.16
N GLN A 380 22.89 -2.33 -5.65
CA GLN A 380 22.17 -3.20 -6.56
C GLN A 380 21.07 -3.94 -5.80
N SER A 381 19.82 -3.52 -5.96
CA SER A 381 18.65 -4.30 -5.59
C SER A 381 18.52 -5.50 -6.53
N GLY A 382 17.96 -6.62 -6.05
CA GLY A 382 17.63 -7.73 -6.95
C GLY A 382 16.53 -7.33 -7.93
N LEU A 383 16.66 -7.77 -9.19
CA LEU A 383 15.61 -7.57 -10.19
C LEU A 383 14.46 -8.54 -9.99
N THR A 384 13.26 -8.07 -10.31
CA THR A 384 12.04 -8.88 -10.27
C THR A 384 11.35 -8.85 -11.62
N PHE A 385 11.06 -10.03 -12.17
CA PHE A 385 10.27 -10.21 -13.39
C PHE A 385 9.13 -11.18 -13.14
N ALA A 386 8.08 -11.10 -13.95
CA ALA A 386 6.88 -11.90 -13.80
C ALA A 386 6.54 -12.63 -15.12
N PRO A 387 7.15 -13.78 -15.43
CA PRO A 387 6.75 -14.59 -16.57
C PRO A 387 5.33 -15.16 -16.46
N GLU A 388 4.83 -15.37 -15.24
CA GLU A 388 3.54 -15.89 -14.81
C GLU A 388 3.33 -17.38 -15.09
N ALA A 389 3.75 -17.88 -16.26
CA ALA A 389 3.54 -19.26 -16.68
C ALA A 389 4.81 -19.90 -17.24
N GLY A 390 4.93 -21.23 -17.07
CA GLY A 390 6.12 -22.00 -17.43
C GLY A 390 6.26 -22.35 -18.91
N THR A 391 5.18 -22.28 -19.70
CA THR A 391 5.20 -22.59 -21.13
C THR A 391 4.67 -21.45 -21.97
N GLN A 392 5.08 -21.39 -23.25
CA GLN A 392 4.57 -20.38 -24.20
C GLN A 392 3.04 -20.48 -24.32
N ARG A 393 2.52 -21.69 -24.52
CA ARG A 393 1.06 -21.92 -24.61
C ARG A 393 0.30 -21.31 -23.42
N LEU A 394 0.79 -21.52 -22.20
CA LEU A 394 0.09 -20.99 -21.03
C LEU A 394 0.30 -19.46 -20.88
N ARG A 395 1.44 -18.92 -21.30
CA ARG A 395 1.65 -17.46 -21.40
C ARG A 395 0.68 -16.83 -22.40
N ASP A 396 0.36 -17.49 -23.50
CA ASP A 396 -0.62 -17.03 -24.49
C ASP A 396 -2.04 -17.12 -23.91
N ILE A 397 -2.40 -18.20 -23.20
CA ILE A 397 -3.69 -18.32 -22.49
C ILE A 397 -3.90 -17.15 -21.52
N VAL A 398 -2.89 -16.75 -20.75
CA VAL A 398 -2.99 -15.64 -19.82
C VAL A 398 -2.75 -14.27 -20.47
N ASN A 399 -2.52 -14.21 -21.75
CA ASN A 399 -2.20 -13.02 -22.54
C ASN A 399 -1.01 -12.23 -21.96
N LYS A 400 0.09 -12.92 -21.62
CA LYS A 400 1.26 -12.25 -21.03
C LYS A 400 2.11 -11.52 -22.04
N GLY A 401 2.11 -11.95 -23.32
CA GLY A 401 2.89 -11.36 -24.40
C GLY A 401 4.41 -11.43 -24.16
N LEU A 402 4.91 -12.58 -23.71
CA LEU A 402 6.33 -12.86 -23.47
C LEU A 402 6.75 -14.18 -24.11
N THR A 403 7.94 -14.20 -24.71
CA THR A 403 8.57 -15.41 -25.27
C THR A 403 9.73 -15.90 -24.39
N ASP A 404 10.19 -17.12 -24.65
CA ASP A 404 11.42 -17.65 -24.02
C ASP A 404 12.65 -16.84 -24.42
N ALA A 405 12.67 -16.30 -25.64
CA ALA A 405 13.75 -15.41 -26.10
C ALA A 405 13.81 -14.11 -25.28
N ASP A 406 12.67 -13.45 -25.08
CA ASP A 406 12.57 -12.24 -24.25
C ASP A 406 13.07 -12.47 -22.83
N LEU A 407 12.72 -13.63 -22.24
CA LEU A 407 13.19 -14.02 -20.90
C LEU A 407 14.71 -14.20 -20.86
N VAL A 408 15.27 -14.88 -21.85
CA VAL A 408 16.73 -15.10 -21.94
C VAL A 408 17.45 -13.76 -22.14
N ASP A 409 17.00 -12.95 -23.11
CA ASP A 409 17.65 -11.70 -23.48
C ASP A 409 17.61 -10.69 -22.33
N GLY A 410 16.46 -10.50 -21.69
CA GLY A 410 16.35 -9.59 -20.55
C GLY A 410 17.19 -10.01 -19.34
N ILE A 411 17.27 -11.33 -19.05
CA ILE A 411 18.13 -11.82 -17.95
C ILE A 411 19.62 -11.72 -18.34
N ARG A 412 19.99 -11.97 -19.59
CA ARG A 412 21.36 -11.76 -20.04
C ARG A 412 21.78 -10.31 -19.95
N THR A 413 20.93 -9.38 -20.40
CA THR A 413 21.15 -7.92 -20.23
C THR A 413 21.33 -7.56 -18.75
N ALA A 414 20.50 -8.08 -17.89
CA ALA A 414 20.64 -7.90 -16.43
C ALA A 414 22.01 -8.37 -15.92
N MET A 415 22.44 -9.58 -16.32
CA MET A 415 23.71 -10.16 -15.89
C MET A 415 24.94 -9.42 -16.46
N GLN A 416 24.87 -8.90 -17.68
CA GLN A 416 25.90 -8.07 -18.29
C GLN A 416 26.08 -6.75 -17.53
N ASN A 417 24.97 -6.22 -16.99
CA ASN A 417 24.96 -5.04 -16.14
C ASN A 417 25.21 -5.35 -14.64
N GLY A 418 25.68 -6.54 -14.30
CA GLY A 418 26.17 -6.90 -12.96
C GLY A 418 25.14 -7.53 -12.03
N PHE A 419 23.88 -7.63 -12.41
CA PHE A 419 22.86 -8.28 -11.59
C PHE A 419 23.09 -9.79 -11.53
N ARG A 420 23.11 -10.40 -10.36
CA ARG A 420 23.36 -11.83 -10.13
C ARG A 420 22.23 -12.54 -9.40
N LYS A 421 21.25 -11.79 -8.91
CA LYS A 421 20.07 -12.30 -8.22
C LYS A 421 18.82 -11.81 -8.95
N VAL A 422 18.01 -12.74 -9.43
CA VAL A 422 16.75 -12.44 -10.12
C VAL A 422 15.61 -13.15 -9.40
N LYS A 423 14.53 -12.43 -9.12
CA LYS A 423 13.28 -12.97 -8.60
C LYS A 423 12.30 -13.14 -9.75
N LEU A 424 11.70 -14.32 -9.86
CA LEU A 424 10.67 -14.60 -10.86
C LEU A 424 9.36 -14.97 -10.16
N TYR A 425 8.25 -14.42 -10.68
CA TYR A 425 6.91 -14.78 -10.24
C TYR A 425 6.24 -15.69 -11.26
N PHE A 426 5.62 -16.77 -10.75
CA PHE A 426 4.79 -17.69 -11.50
C PHE A 426 3.51 -17.97 -10.73
N MET A 427 2.46 -18.35 -11.46
CA MET A 427 1.20 -18.84 -10.90
C MET A 427 0.98 -20.30 -11.28
N ILE A 428 0.23 -21.01 -10.43
CA ILE A 428 -0.32 -22.34 -10.71
C ILE A 428 -1.82 -22.32 -10.53
N GLY A 429 -2.54 -23.20 -11.23
CA GLY A 429 -4.00 -23.27 -11.18
C GLY A 429 -4.69 -22.38 -12.22
N LEU A 430 -3.96 -21.92 -13.22
CA LEU A 430 -4.50 -21.11 -14.32
C LEU A 430 -5.47 -21.91 -15.20
N PRO A 431 -6.47 -21.26 -15.86
CA PRO A 431 -7.33 -21.91 -16.83
C PRO A 431 -6.55 -22.64 -17.90
N GLY A 432 -6.96 -23.87 -18.22
CA GLY A 432 -6.30 -24.71 -19.22
C GLY A 432 -4.90 -25.22 -18.86
N GLU A 433 -4.42 -25.02 -17.64
CA GLU A 433 -3.11 -25.47 -17.19
C GLU A 433 -3.03 -27.00 -17.07
N THR A 434 -1.95 -27.59 -17.58
CA THR A 434 -1.62 -29.01 -17.48
C THR A 434 -0.38 -29.22 -16.60
N ASP A 435 -0.09 -30.47 -16.22
CA ASP A 435 1.13 -30.84 -15.50
C ASP A 435 2.41 -30.49 -16.28
N ALA A 436 2.34 -30.54 -17.61
CA ALA A 436 3.45 -30.13 -18.47
C ALA A 436 3.74 -28.62 -18.33
N ASP A 437 2.70 -27.79 -18.20
CA ASP A 437 2.87 -26.35 -18.00
C ASP A 437 3.47 -26.04 -16.62
N VAL A 438 3.02 -26.76 -15.60
CA VAL A 438 3.58 -26.64 -14.24
C VAL A 438 5.06 -27.02 -14.23
N LEU A 439 5.42 -28.16 -14.82
CA LEU A 439 6.82 -28.58 -14.96
C LEU A 439 7.63 -27.62 -15.84
N GLY A 440 6.99 -26.97 -16.80
CA GLY A 440 7.56 -25.91 -17.63
C GLY A 440 8.19 -24.78 -16.82
N ILE A 441 7.73 -24.50 -15.59
CA ILE A 441 8.36 -23.53 -14.69
C ILE A 441 9.78 -23.96 -14.32
N ALA A 442 9.97 -25.22 -13.98
CA ALA A 442 11.30 -25.77 -13.67
C ALA A 442 12.19 -25.83 -14.91
N GLU A 443 11.62 -26.15 -16.09
CA GLU A 443 12.33 -26.13 -17.37
C GLU A 443 12.78 -24.71 -17.75
N THR A 444 11.93 -23.71 -17.58
CA THR A 444 12.29 -22.29 -17.77
C THR A 444 13.46 -21.89 -16.87
N CYS A 445 13.43 -22.26 -15.59
CA CYS A 445 14.55 -22.02 -14.68
C CYS A 445 15.85 -22.68 -15.17
N ARG A 446 15.78 -23.92 -15.63
CA ARG A 446 16.93 -24.66 -16.18
C ARG A 446 17.46 -23.98 -17.44
N MET A 447 16.58 -23.65 -18.38
CA MET A 447 16.93 -22.94 -19.62
C MET A 447 17.68 -21.65 -19.32
N LEU A 448 17.18 -20.82 -18.38
CA LEU A 448 17.82 -19.57 -18.00
C LEU A 448 19.19 -19.77 -17.37
N LEU A 449 19.37 -20.77 -16.50
CA LEU A 449 20.66 -21.10 -15.92
C LEU A 449 21.67 -21.56 -16.99
N ASP A 450 21.23 -22.37 -17.95
CA ASP A 450 22.08 -22.89 -19.02
C ASP A 450 22.44 -21.79 -20.04
N ARG A 451 21.47 -20.98 -20.47
CA ARG A 451 21.66 -19.90 -21.45
C ARG A 451 22.46 -18.72 -20.92
N CYS A 452 22.54 -18.55 -19.60
CA CYS A 452 23.29 -17.47 -18.96
C CYS A 452 24.61 -17.93 -18.34
N ARG A 453 25.00 -19.19 -18.50
CA ARG A 453 26.16 -19.82 -17.86
C ARG A 453 27.49 -19.13 -18.20
N ASP A 454 27.64 -18.65 -19.43
CA ASP A 454 28.80 -17.92 -19.92
C ASP A 454 29.03 -16.59 -19.19
N LEU A 455 27.98 -15.98 -18.64
CA LEU A 455 28.05 -14.72 -17.91
C LEU A 455 28.32 -14.89 -16.41
N GLY A 456 28.45 -16.12 -15.93
CA GLY A 456 28.74 -16.45 -14.55
C GLY A 456 27.54 -17.03 -13.77
N ARG A 457 27.60 -16.99 -12.43
CA ARG A 457 26.56 -17.60 -11.59
C ARG A 457 25.32 -16.72 -11.51
N LEU A 458 24.17 -17.27 -11.91
CA LEU A 458 22.84 -16.72 -11.72
C LEU A 458 22.16 -17.41 -10.52
N ASN A 459 21.54 -16.64 -9.64
CA ASN A 459 20.70 -17.14 -8.55
C ASN A 459 19.24 -16.72 -8.79
N LEU A 460 18.36 -17.70 -8.89
CA LEU A 460 16.94 -17.50 -9.13
C LEU A 460 16.13 -17.71 -7.83
N ASN A 461 15.33 -16.73 -7.46
CA ASN A 461 14.35 -16.81 -6.37
C ASN A 461 12.94 -16.84 -6.97
N ILE A 462 12.31 -18.01 -6.95
CA ILE A 462 11.02 -18.24 -7.59
C ILE A 462 9.91 -18.15 -6.55
N THR A 463 8.92 -17.30 -6.81
CA THR A 463 7.69 -17.26 -6.03
C THR A 463 6.57 -17.89 -6.86
N ILE A 464 5.92 -18.90 -6.30
CA ILE A 464 4.79 -19.60 -6.88
C ILE A 464 3.53 -19.16 -6.11
N SER A 465 2.67 -18.41 -6.78
CA SER A 465 1.36 -18.03 -6.28
C SER A 465 0.29 -19.00 -6.77
N ASN A 466 -0.73 -19.22 -5.99
CA ASN A 466 -1.93 -19.91 -6.43
C ASN A 466 -2.81 -18.89 -7.17
N PHE A 467 -3.37 -19.27 -8.31
CA PHE A 467 -4.30 -18.40 -9.02
C PHE A 467 -5.62 -18.27 -8.26
N THR A 468 -6.06 -17.05 -8.03
CA THR A 468 -7.36 -16.74 -7.45
C THR A 468 -8.16 -15.93 -8.47
N PRO A 469 -9.33 -16.40 -8.93
CA PRO A 469 -10.20 -15.66 -9.83
C PRO A 469 -10.61 -14.33 -9.20
N LYS A 470 -10.63 -13.28 -10.00
CA LYS A 470 -10.99 -11.93 -9.53
C LYS A 470 -12.15 -11.35 -10.35
N PRO A 471 -13.09 -10.64 -9.71
CA PRO A 471 -14.14 -9.89 -10.39
C PRO A 471 -13.62 -9.00 -11.53
N HIS A 472 -14.41 -8.79 -12.55
CA HIS A 472 -14.13 -7.97 -13.73
C HIS A 472 -12.89 -8.39 -14.53
N THR A 473 -12.52 -9.68 -14.48
CA THR A 473 -11.46 -10.26 -15.32
C THR A 473 -12.04 -11.36 -16.22
N PRO A 474 -11.42 -11.66 -17.38
CA PRO A 474 -11.83 -12.80 -18.20
C PRO A 474 -11.85 -14.13 -17.44
N PHE A 475 -11.04 -14.25 -16.38
CA PHE A 475 -10.97 -15.46 -15.57
C PHE A 475 -11.88 -15.48 -14.33
N GLN A 476 -12.78 -14.50 -14.17
CA GLN A 476 -13.69 -14.43 -13.02
C GLN A 476 -14.61 -15.65 -12.85
N TRP A 477 -14.86 -16.40 -13.92
CA TRP A 477 -15.67 -17.62 -13.91
C TRP A 477 -14.86 -18.91 -13.69
N HIS A 478 -13.54 -18.80 -13.53
CA HIS A 478 -12.68 -19.99 -13.38
C HIS A 478 -12.89 -20.67 -12.02
N SER A 479 -12.56 -21.96 -11.97
CA SER A 479 -12.54 -22.76 -10.75
C SER A 479 -11.13 -22.89 -10.21
N VAL A 480 -11.00 -22.85 -8.89
CA VAL A 480 -9.77 -23.17 -8.14
C VAL A 480 -9.97 -24.43 -7.32
N SER A 481 -8.87 -25.08 -6.95
CA SER A 481 -8.88 -26.25 -6.10
C SER A 481 -7.62 -26.29 -5.22
N THR A 482 -7.81 -26.28 -3.91
CA THR A 482 -6.70 -26.39 -2.95
C THR A 482 -6.00 -27.73 -3.06
N ALA A 483 -6.70 -28.82 -3.35
CA ALA A 483 -6.11 -30.13 -3.59
C ALA A 483 -5.20 -30.13 -4.81
N GLU A 484 -5.61 -29.52 -5.93
CA GLU A 484 -4.80 -29.38 -7.13
C GLU A 484 -3.60 -28.45 -6.90
N PHE A 485 -3.77 -27.34 -6.16
CA PHE A 485 -2.63 -26.47 -5.79
C PHE A 485 -1.57 -27.24 -5.00
N LEU A 486 -1.97 -28.00 -3.98
CA LEU A 486 -1.05 -28.81 -3.19
C LEU A 486 -0.32 -29.84 -4.06
N ARG A 487 -1.06 -30.54 -4.94
CA ARG A 487 -0.49 -31.52 -5.88
C ARG A 487 0.55 -30.87 -6.81
N ARG A 488 0.21 -29.71 -7.40
CA ARG A 488 1.09 -28.97 -8.31
C ARG A 488 2.29 -28.38 -7.60
N GLN A 489 2.11 -27.85 -6.40
CA GLN A 489 3.23 -27.42 -5.56
C GLN A 489 4.19 -28.58 -5.26
N GLN A 490 3.67 -29.79 -4.96
CA GLN A 490 4.49 -30.95 -4.73
C GLN A 490 5.25 -31.37 -6.01
N LEU A 491 4.60 -31.33 -7.17
CA LEU A 491 5.24 -31.59 -8.46
C LEU A 491 6.44 -30.66 -8.71
N LEU A 492 6.27 -29.37 -8.43
CA LEU A 492 7.36 -28.38 -8.55
C LEU A 492 8.46 -28.56 -7.50
N ARG A 493 8.12 -28.93 -6.26
CA ARG A 493 9.13 -29.24 -5.23
C ARG A 493 10.03 -30.39 -5.67
N GLU A 494 9.45 -31.44 -6.25
CA GLU A 494 10.22 -32.57 -6.76
C GLU A 494 11.12 -32.19 -7.96
N ALA A 495 10.58 -31.42 -8.93
CA ALA A 495 11.36 -30.96 -10.08
C ALA A 495 12.49 -29.97 -9.62
N GLY A 496 12.23 -29.15 -8.63
CA GLY A 496 13.17 -28.17 -8.10
C GLY A 496 14.36 -28.76 -7.34
N LYS A 497 14.25 -29.98 -6.75
CA LYS A 497 15.34 -30.64 -6.03
C LYS A 497 16.62 -30.77 -6.86
N ARG A 498 16.49 -30.84 -8.19
CA ARG A 498 17.59 -31.02 -9.13
C ARG A 498 18.21 -29.72 -9.65
N LEU A 499 17.64 -28.55 -9.29
CA LEU A 499 18.06 -27.24 -9.77
C LEU A 499 18.94 -26.51 -8.76
N ARG A 500 20.27 -26.51 -9.02
CA ARG A 500 21.20 -25.72 -8.18
C ARG A 500 21.11 -24.24 -8.51
N GLY A 501 21.02 -23.39 -7.46
CA GLY A 501 20.91 -21.92 -7.63
C GLY A 501 19.48 -21.43 -7.81
N VAL A 502 18.48 -22.31 -7.67
CA VAL A 502 17.05 -21.96 -7.68
C VAL A 502 16.46 -22.22 -6.31
N ARG A 503 15.70 -21.26 -5.80
CA ARG A 503 14.91 -21.38 -4.57
C ARG A 503 13.44 -21.16 -4.90
N PHE A 504 12.58 -22.10 -4.52
CA PHE A 504 11.12 -21.98 -4.66
C PHE A 504 10.50 -21.56 -3.32
N ASN A 505 9.60 -20.58 -3.37
CA ASN A 505 8.72 -20.18 -2.30
C ASN A 505 7.28 -20.35 -2.79
N PHE A 506 6.40 -20.85 -1.93
CA PHE A 506 5.01 -21.16 -2.29
C PHE A 506 4.05 -20.41 -1.39
N THR A 507 2.99 -19.86 -1.97
CA THR A 507 1.87 -19.29 -1.23
C THR A 507 1.06 -20.41 -0.56
N ASP A 508 0.61 -20.20 0.68
CA ASP A 508 -0.26 -21.15 1.37
C ASP A 508 -1.63 -21.22 0.68
N VAL A 509 -2.11 -22.43 0.44
CA VAL A 509 -3.36 -22.67 -0.30
C VAL A 509 -4.59 -22.21 0.48
N ARG A 510 -4.53 -22.20 1.81
CA ARG A 510 -5.62 -21.78 2.68
C ARG A 510 -5.92 -20.30 2.52
N LEU A 511 -4.86 -19.48 2.41
CA LEU A 511 -4.99 -18.05 2.14
C LEU A 511 -5.73 -17.81 0.83
N SER A 512 -5.34 -18.50 -0.24
CA SER A 512 -5.98 -18.38 -1.55
C SER A 512 -7.45 -18.81 -1.56
N ALA A 513 -7.79 -19.86 -0.80
CA ALA A 513 -9.18 -20.32 -0.68
C ALA A 513 -10.06 -19.31 0.07
N MET A 514 -9.57 -18.73 1.17
CA MET A 514 -10.28 -17.68 1.90
C MET A 514 -10.45 -16.42 1.05
N GLU A 515 -9.40 -15.99 0.36
CA GLU A 515 -9.42 -14.84 -0.53
C GLU A 515 -10.46 -14.98 -1.64
N ASP A 516 -10.52 -16.15 -2.29
CA ASP A 516 -11.51 -16.43 -3.35
C ASP A 516 -12.94 -16.51 -2.80
N PHE A 517 -13.13 -17.13 -1.62
CA PHE A 517 -14.43 -17.25 -0.99
C PHE A 517 -15.05 -15.88 -0.67
N VAL A 518 -14.24 -14.96 -0.12
CA VAL A 518 -14.68 -13.61 0.21
C VAL A 518 -14.79 -12.75 -1.04
N GLY A 519 -13.77 -12.77 -1.90
CA GLY A 519 -13.67 -11.89 -3.08
C GLY A 519 -14.78 -12.11 -4.13
N ARG A 520 -15.32 -13.33 -4.20
CA ARG A 520 -16.46 -13.69 -5.06
C ARG A 520 -17.77 -13.91 -4.28
N GLY A 521 -17.83 -13.42 -3.05
CA GLY A 521 -18.99 -13.49 -2.18
C GLY A 521 -20.08 -12.46 -2.52
N ASP A 522 -21.19 -12.59 -1.84
CA ASP A 522 -22.35 -11.70 -1.88
C ASP A 522 -22.64 -11.13 -0.48
N ARG A 523 -23.74 -10.37 -0.33
CA ARG A 523 -24.17 -9.75 0.95
C ARG A 523 -24.35 -10.73 2.11
N SER A 524 -24.59 -12.01 1.83
CA SER A 524 -24.75 -13.03 2.87
C SER A 524 -23.48 -13.26 3.68
N LEU A 525 -22.32 -12.76 3.21
CA LEU A 525 -21.06 -12.94 3.91
C LEU A 525 -20.80 -11.95 5.06
N ALA A 526 -21.50 -10.83 5.15
CA ALA A 526 -21.28 -9.87 6.23
C ALA A 526 -21.37 -10.50 7.65
N PRO A 527 -22.39 -11.30 7.98
CA PRO A 527 -22.45 -12.01 9.27
C PRO A 527 -21.33 -13.03 9.46
N VAL A 528 -20.84 -13.64 8.37
CA VAL A 528 -19.72 -14.60 8.42
C VAL A 528 -18.40 -13.89 8.74
N ILE A 529 -18.17 -12.73 8.13
CA ILE A 529 -17.00 -11.87 8.39
C ILE A 529 -17.01 -11.44 9.87
N GLU A 530 -18.16 -11.01 10.39
CA GLU A 530 -18.29 -10.65 11.80
C GLU A 530 -18.05 -11.85 12.72
N ALA A 531 -18.65 -13.01 12.44
CA ALA A 531 -18.46 -14.21 13.23
C ALA A 531 -17.00 -14.68 13.25
N ALA A 532 -16.32 -14.63 12.11
CA ALA A 532 -14.90 -14.95 12.00
C ALA A 532 -14.05 -13.98 12.85
N TRP A 533 -14.31 -12.67 12.74
CA TRP A 533 -13.64 -11.67 13.55
C TRP A 533 -13.87 -11.90 15.07
N ARG A 534 -15.11 -12.13 15.48
CA ARG A 534 -15.43 -12.43 16.90
C ARG A 534 -14.79 -13.72 17.40
N ALA A 535 -14.57 -14.70 16.52
CA ALA A 535 -13.83 -15.92 16.81
C ALA A 535 -12.29 -15.73 16.82
N GLY A 536 -11.81 -14.51 16.56
CA GLY A 536 -10.41 -14.14 16.65
C GLY A 536 -9.67 -14.02 15.31
N ALA A 537 -10.37 -14.02 14.17
CA ALA A 537 -9.76 -13.64 12.90
C ALA A 537 -9.30 -12.18 12.95
N GLY A 538 -8.18 -11.88 12.30
CA GLY A 538 -7.57 -10.58 12.23
C GLY A 538 -6.12 -10.70 11.77
N MET A 539 -5.63 -9.71 11.02
CA MET A 539 -4.36 -9.78 10.29
C MET A 539 -4.33 -11.00 9.35
N ASP A 540 -5.44 -11.24 8.66
CA ASP A 540 -5.75 -12.49 7.96
C ASP A 540 -4.76 -12.83 6.82
N ALA A 541 -4.10 -11.81 6.26
CA ALA A 541 -3.06 -11.96 5.25
C ALA A 541 -1.67 -12.27 5.83
N TRP A 542 -1.48 -12.22 7.15
CA TRP A 542 -0.18 -12.40 7.78
C TRP A 542 0.08 -13.88 8.11
N PHE A 543 1.26 -14.35 7.75
CA PHE A 543 1.65 -15.75 7.94
C PHE A 543 1.56 -16.19 9.40
N GLU A 544 1.92 -15.31 10.33
CA GLU A 544 1.90 -15.58 11.77
C GLU A 544 0.47 -15.73 12.34
N ALA A 545 -0.52 -15.18 11.65
CA ALA A 545 -1.93 -15.26 12.07
C ALA A 545 -2.69 -16.39 11.39
N LEU A 546 -2.14 -16.99 10.33
CA LEU A 546 -2.87 -17.84 9.40
C LEU A 546 -3.57 -19.03 10.03
N ASP A 547 -2.95 -19.76 10.98
CA ASP A 547 -3.55 -20.93 11.60
C ASP A 547 -4.80 -20.55 12.41
N ARG A 548 -4.69 -19.54 13.26
CA ARG A 548 -5.79 -19.02 14.07
C ARG A 548 -6.91 -18.46 13.20
N THR A 549 -6.54 -17.68 12.20
CA THR A 549 -7.47 -17.03 11.27
C THR A 549 -8.24 -18.06 10.44
N TYR A 550 -7.57 -19.06 9.90
CA TYR A 550 -8.20 -20.12 9.12
C TYR A 550 -9.21 -20.93 9.96
N GLU A 551 -8.88 -21.24 11.22
CA GLU A 551 -9.79 -21.90 12.14
C GLU A 551 -11.04 -21.04 12.42
N ALA A 552 -10.84 -19.75 12.69
CA ALA A 552 -11.95 -18.82 12.94
C ALA A 552 -12.88 -18.69 11.72
N TRP A 553 -12.31 -18.53 10.52
CA TRP A 553 -13.10 -18.44 9.29
C TRP A 553 -13.86 -19.72 8.97
N THR A 554 -13.22 -20.88 9.03
CA THR A 554 -13.89 -22.16 8.74
C THR A 554 -15.00 -22.48 9.76
N GLY A 555 -14.80 -22.13 11.04
CA GLY A 555 -15.82 -22.20 12.06
C GLY A 555 -17.02 -21.29 11.79
N ALA A 556 -16.78 -20.05 11.40
CA ALA A 556 -17.83 -19.08 11.03
C ALA A 556 -18.62 -19.52 9.78
N ILE A 557 -17.92 -20.02 8.76
CA ILE A 557 -18.52 -20.55 7.51
C ILE A 557 -19.44 -21.74 7.83
N ALA A 558 -18.98 -22.68 8.68
CA ALA A 558 -19.77 -23.83 9.08
C ALA A 558 -21.01 -23.41 9.91
N ALA A 559 -20.85 -22.48 10.86
CA ALA A 559 -21.95 -21.94 11.64
C ALA A 559 -23.02 -21.23 10.80
N ALA A 560 -22.62 -20.60 9.70
CA ALA A 560 -23.52 -19.95 8.73
C ALA A 560 -24.18 -20.94 7.74
N GLY A 561 -23.85 -22.22 7.78
CA GLY A 561 -24.35 -23.22 6.83
C GLY A 561 -23.74 -23.10 5.43
N LEU A 562 -22.66 -22.37 5.25
CA LEU A 562 -21.97 -22.15 3.98
C LEU A 562 -20.82 -23.13 3.71
N GLU A 563 -20.67 -24.14 4.54
CA GLU A 563 -19.60 -25.15 4.41
C GLU A 563 -19.64 -25.85 3.05
N GLY A 564 -20.82 -26.16 2.52
CA GLY A 564 -20.96 -26.75 1.20
C GLY A 564 -20.43 -25.87 0.08
N ARG A 565 -20.69 -24.55 0.12
CA ARG A 565 -20.16 -23.56 -0.81
C ARG A 565 -18.64 -23.44 -0.69
N TYR A 566 -18.12 -23.37 0.52
CA TYR A 566 -16.67 -23.29 0.75
C TYR A 566 -15.95 -24.57 0.29
N ARG A 567 -16.50 -25.76 0.57
CA ARG A 567 -15.94 -27.04 0.11
C ARG A 567 -15.97 -27.19 -1.40
N ALA A 568 -17.04 -26.72 -2.07
CA ALA A 568 -17.12 -26.73 -3.52
C ALA A 568 -16.02 -25.89 -4.15
N LEU A 569 -15.70 -24.74 -3.55
CA LEU A 569 -14.54 -23.93 -3.93
C LEU A 569 -13.22 -24.66 -3.68
N GLU A 570 -13.03 -25.15 -2.47
CA GLU A 570 -11.81 -25.82 -2.03
C GLU A 570 -11.49 -27.06 -2.87
N LEU A 571 -12.50 -27.80 -3.33
CA LEU A 571 -12.38 -28.96 -4.20
C LEU A 571 -12.38 -28.62 -5.71
N GLY A 572 -12.56 -27.35 -6.07
CA GLY A 572 -12.63 -26.93 -7.47
C GLY A 572 -14.00 -27.18 -8.12
N GLY A 573 -15.04 -27.23 -7.32
CA GLY A 573 -16.40 -27.43 -7.80
C GLY A 573 -17.13 -26.15 -8.24
N TRP A 574 -16.68 -25.03 -7.75
CA TRP A 574 -17.29 -23.72 -8.00
C TRP A 574 -16.67 -23.05 -9.23
N GLY A 575 -17.52 -22.58 -10.17
CA GLY A 575 -17.07 -21.84 -11.36
C GLY A 575 -16.38 -22.72 -12.42
N ARG A 576 -16.98 -23.79 -12.87
CA ARG A 576 -16.40 -24.80 -13.79
C ARG A 576 -16.47 -24.40 -15.27
N ALA A 577 -16.03 -23.21 -15.64
CA ALA A 577 -16.07 -22.75 -17.03
C ALA A 577 -15.30 -23.68 -18.00
N ASN A 578 -14.20 -24.26 -17.57
CA ASN A 578 -13.29 -25.06 -18.44
C ASN A 578 -13.89 -26.38 -18.98
N ALA A 579 -14.94 -26.86 -18.33
CA ALA A 579 -15.55 -28.17 -18.68
C ALA A 579 -16.82 -28.03 -19.51
N LEU A 580 -17.23 -26.80 -19.86
CA LEU A 580 -18.47 -26.53 -20.57
C LEU A 580 -18.24 -26.54 -22.10
N SER A 581 -19.27 -26.95 -22.87
CA SER A 581 -19.34 -26.67 -24.30
C SER A 581 -19.44 -25.15 -24.56
N GLU A 582 -19.21 -24.71 -25.78
CA GLU A 582 -19.29 -23.29 -26.13
C GLU A 582 -20.69 -22.68 -25.76
N GLU A 583 -21.79 -23.35 -26.13
CA GLU A 583 -23.13 -22.94 -25.73
C GLU A 583 -23.35 -22.96 -24.22
N GLY A 584 -22.79 -23.96 -23.52
CA GLY A 584 -22.84 -24.06 -22.07
C GLY A 584 -22.02 -22.96 -21.39
N LEU A 585 -20.92 -22.53 -22.00
CA LEU A 585 -20.07 -21.44 -21.51
C LEU A 585 -20.79 -20.08 -21.65
N ASP A 586 -21.46 -19.85 -22.78
CA ASP A 586 -22.27 -18.63 -22.97
C ASP A 586 -23.40 -18.52 -21.94
N ALA A 587 -24.14 -19.62 -21.76
CA ALA A 587 -25.19 -19.67 -20.74
C ALA A 587 -24.63 -19.47 -19.30
N PHE A 588 -23.44 -19.97 -19.02
CA PHE A 588 -22.79 -19.81 -17.74
C PHE A 588 -22.29 -18.37 -17.51
N CYS A 589 -21.65 -17.77 -18.50
CA CYS A 589 -21.12 -16.41 -18.39
C CYS A 589 -22.21 -15.33 -18.37
N SER A 590 -23.41 -15.62 -18.88
CA SER A 590 -24.56 -14.72 -18.85
C SER A 590 -25.27 -14.68 -17.48
N GLN A 591 -25.00 -15.61 -16.57
CA GLN A 591 -25.60 -15.62 -15.24
C GLN A 591 -25.22 -14.36 -14.46
N PRO A 592 -26.12 -13.83 -13.59
CA PRO A 592 -25.80 -12.70 -12.73
C PRO A 592 -24.65 -13.03 -11.76
N LEU A 593 -23.86 -11.99 -11.50
CA LEU A 593 -22.76 -12.03 -10.55
C LEU A 593 -22.99 -10.98 -9.45
N PRO A 594 -22.48 -11.18 -8.22
CA PRO A 594 -22.69 -10.23 -7.13
C PRO A 594 -22.27 -8.78 -7.42
N TRP A 595 -21.36 -8.58 -8.36
CA TRP A 595 -20.79 -7.28 -8.73
C TRP A 595 -21.30 -6.72 -10.07
N ASP A 596 -22.33 -7.27 -10.67
CA ASP A 596 -22.83 -6.83 -12.00
C ASP A 596 -23.40 -5.40 -12.01
N HIS A 597 -23.80 -4.87 -10.85
CA HIS A 597 -24.22 -3.48 -10.68
C HIS A 597 -23.05 -2.48 -10.71
N ILE A 598 -21.80 -2.93 -10.57
CA ILE A 598 -20.62 -2.08 -10.68
C ILE A 598 -20.16 -2.00 -12.13
N ASP A 599 -20.12 -0.79 -12.69
CA ASP A 599 -19.64 -0.54 -14.03
C ASP A 599 -18.17 -0.09 -14.02
N THR A 600 -17.29 -0.95 -14.49
CA THR A 600 -15.88 -0.65 -14.66
C THR A 600 -15.54 -0.09 -16.04
N GLY A 601 -16.54 0.04 -16.92
CA GLY A 601 -16.40 0.38 -18.33
C GLY A 601 -16.07 -0.82 -19.21
N ILE A 602 -15.75 -1.99 -18.65
CA ILE A 602 -15.52 -3.20 -19.45
C ILE A 602 -16.83 -3.94 -19.65
N ASP A 603 -17.13 -4.25 -20.91
CA ASP A 603 -18.31 -5.04 -21.26
C ASP A 603 -18.18 -6.49 -20.78
N LYS A 604 -19.22 -7.00 -20.09
CA LYS A 604 -19.25 -8.39 -19.57
C LYS A 604 -19.18 -9.42 -20.70
N GLY A 605 -19.81 -9.13 -21.85
CA GLY A 605 -19.75 -9.99 -23.04
C GLY A 605 -18.32 -10.05 -23.58
N TRP A 606 -17.61 -8.90 -23.62
CA TRP A 606 -16.21 -8.90 -24.00
C TRP A 606 -15.34 -9.76 -23.08
N LEU A 607 -15.58 -9.74 -21.77
CA LEU A 607 -14.86 -10.62 -20.82
C LEU A 607 -15.12 -12.11 -21.11
N ALA A 608 -16.38 -12.47 -21.44
CA ALA A 608 -16.76 -13.84 -21.80
C ALA A 608 -16.08 -14.28 -23.12
N ASP A 609 -16.10 -13.42 -24.14
CA ASP A 609 -15.42 -13.67 -25.41
C ASP A 609 -13.91 -13.79 -25.25
N ASP A 610 -13.32 -13.01 -24.36
CA ASP A 610 -11.88 -13.10 -24.10
C ASP A 610 -11.52 -14.37 -23.29
N LEU A 611 -12.42 -14.89 -22.45
CA LEU A 611 -12.28 -16.22 -21.85
C LEU A 611 -12.25 -17.32 -22.93
N LYS A 612 -13.14 -17.24 -23.95
CA LYS A 612 -13.13 -18.20 -25.08
C LYS A 612 -11.80 -18.14 -25.82
N ARG A 613 -11.34 -16.93 -26.19
CA ARG A 613 -10.00 -16.74 -26.81
C ARG A 613 -8.89 -17.33 -25.96
N ALA A 614 -8.97 -17.16 -24.63
CA ALA A 614 -7.97 -17.76 -23.72
C ALA A 614 -7.92 -19.29 -23.83
N LEU A 615 -9.08 -19.96 -23.84
CA LEU A 615 -9.13 -21.42 -23.94
C LEU A 615 -8.55 -21.94 -25.25
N GLU A 616 -8.55 -21.11 -26.31
CA GLU A 616 -7.92 -21.37 -27.62
C GLU A 616 -6.43 -20.92 -27.67
N ALA A 617 -5.89 -20.38 -26.58
CA ALA A 617 -4.56 -19.74 -26.52
C ALA A 617 -4.40 -18.58 -27.52
N ALA A 618 -5.49 -17.96 -27.95
CA ALA A 618 -5.45 -16.78 -28.80
C ALA A 618 -5.13 -15.51 -28.00
N VAL A 619 -4.25 -14.65 -28.53
CA VAL A 619 -3.80 -13.43 -27.87
C VAL A 619 -4.67 -12.23 -28.26
N VAL A 620 -4.72 -11.24 -27.36
CA VAL A 620 -5.37 -9.94 -27.55
C VAL A 620 -4.29 -8.86 -27.60
N PRO A 621 -4.36 -7.90 -28.55
CA PRO A 621 -3.35 -6.86 -28.69
C PRO A 621 -3.32 -5.90 -27.49
N ASP A 622 -2.16 -5.30 -27.26
CA ASP A 622 -2.02 -4.18 -26.34
C ASP A 622 -2.57 -2.90 -26.97
N CYS A 623 -3.68 -2.40 -26.46
CA CYS A 623 -4.38 -1.28 -27.08
C CYS A 623 -3.65 0.09 -26.95
N SER A 624 -2.56 0.18 -26.21
CA SER A 624 -1.66 1.35 -26.25
C SER A 624 -0.73 1.36 -27.46
N PHE A 625 -0.42 0.17 -28.04
CA PHE A 625 0.66 0.04 -29.04
C PHE A 625 0.27 -0.73 -30.30
N GLU A 626 -0.69 -1.65 -30.24
CA GLU A 626 -0.97 -2.64 -31.28
C GLU A 626 -2.38 -2.54 -31.88
N GLY A 627 -3.22 -1.67 -31.33
CA GLY A 627 -4.60 -1.46 -31.77
C GLY A 627 -5.66 -1.80 -30.73
N CYS A 628 -6.87 -1.29 -30.92
CA CYS A 628 -7.95 -1.41 -29.93
C CYS A 628 -8.45 -2.84 -29.79
N SER A 629 -8.63 -3.31 -28.54
CA SER A 629 -9.23 -4.61 -28.22
C SER A 629 -10.77 -4.57 -28.09
N SER A 630 -11.38 -3.39 -28.26
CA SER A 630 -12.84 -3.16 -28.19
C SER A 630 -13.48 -3.59 -26.86
N CYS A 631 -12.80 -3.37 -25.74
CA CYS A 631 -13.27 -3.79 -24.41
C CYS A 631 -14.41 -2.93 -23.83
N GLY A 632 -14.79 -1.81 -24.46
CA GLY A 632 -15.85 -0.89 -24.01
C GLY A 632 -15.38 0.32 -23.21
N VAL A 633 -14.19 0.29 -22.59
CA VAL A 633 -13.75 1.32 -21.62
C VAL A 633 -13.61 2.72 -22.21
N CYS A 634 -13.02 2.83 -23.42
CA CYS A 634 -12.70 4.14 -23.98
C CYS A 634 -13.94 4.86 -24.52
N GLY A 635 -14.19 6.07 -24.02
CA GLY A 635 -15.37 6.86 -24.38
C GLY A 635 -15.46 8.16 -23.59
N PRO A 636 -16.57 8.90 -23.72
CA PRO A 636 -16.74 10.20 -23.08
C PRO A 636 -16.70 10.12 -21.55
N ASP A 637 -17.13 9.02 -20.94
CA ASP A 637 -17.28 8.90 -19.50
C ASP A 637 -15.96 8.57 -18.78
N LEU A 638 -15.12 7.72 -19.38
CA LEU A 638 -13.87 7.26 -18.78
C LEU A 638 -12.62 7.79 -19.50
N GLY A 639 -12.79 8.49 -20.63
CA GLY A 639 -11.69 9.01 -21.44
C GLY A 639 -11.01 7.95 -22.30
N HIS A 640 -9.81 8.24 -22.75
CA HIS A 640 -9.00 7.40 -23.64
C HIS A 640 -7.61 7.16 -23.06
N ASN A 641 -6.88 6.19 -23.63
CA ASN A 641 -5.49 5.99 -23.30
C ASN A 641 -4.68 7.26 -23.61
N VAL A 642 -3.91 7.73 -22.64
CA VAL A 642 -2.92 8.80 -22.79
C VAL A 642 -1.54 8.14 -22.74
N VAL A 643 -0.88 8.10 -23.88
CA VAL A 643 0.48 7.56 -24.04
C VAL A 643 1.39 8.65 -24.53
N ILE A 644 2.40 8.99 -23.74
CA ILE A 644 3.35 10.05 -24.06
C ILE A 644 4.45 9.48 -24.96
N ALA A 645 4.74 10.21 -26.05
CA ALA A 645 5.84 9.84 -26.94
C ALA A 645 7.17 9.86 -26.19
N PRO A 646 8.10 8.94 -26.48
CA PRO A 646 9.39 8.91 -25.80
C PRO A 646 10.18 10.19 -26.12
N PRO A 647 10.59 10.99 -25.10
CA PRO A 647 11.48 12.11 -25.33
C PRO A 647 12.91 11.62 -25.64
N GLU A 648 13.74 12.52 -26.19
CA GLU A 648 15.16 12.21 -26.37
C GLU A 648 15.83 11.86 -25.05
N ILE A 649 16.61 10.79 -25.04
CA ILE A 649 17.35 10.38 -23.84
C ILE A 649 18.54 11.34 -23.66
N PRO A 650 18.64 12.04 -22.52
CA PRO A 650 19.74 12.96 -22.27
C PRO A 650 21.09 12.22 -22.22
N VAL A 651 22.17 12.98 -22.57
CA VAL A 651 23.51 12.43 -22.41
C VAL A 651 23.78 12.11 -20.96
N GLN A 652 24.15 10.87 -20.72
CA GLN A 652 24.40 10.36 -19.37
C GLN A 652 25.70 10.95 -18.80
N LYS A 653 25.63 11.60 -17.65
CA LYS A 653 26.81 12.04 -16.92
C LYS A 653 27.53 10.85 -16.27
N PRO A 654 28.88 10.89 -16.23
CA PRO A 654 29.64 9.89 -15.47
C PRO A 654 29.15 9.81 -14.02
N ARG A 655 29.06 8.59 -13.51
CA ARG A 655 28.67 8.38 -12.14
C ARG A 655 29.73 8.89 -11.19
N GLN A 656 29.35 9.72 -10.25
CA GLN A 656 30.20 10.15 -9.16
C GLN A 656 30.00 9.23 -7.96
N ALA A 657 31.11 8.77 -7.37
CA ALA A 657 31.03 8.11 -6.07
C ALA A 657 30.63 9.16 -5.03
N PRO A 658 29.85 8.77 -4.01
CA PRO A 658 29.54 9.70 -2.92
C PRO A 658 30.83 10.29 -2.33
N PRO A 659 30.84 11.59 -2.03
CA PRO A 659 32.05 12.24 -1.51
C PRO A 659 32.41 11.62 -0.14
N SER A 660 33.65 11.15 -0.03
CA SER A 660 34.14 10.43 1.15
C SER A 660 35.34 11.11 1.85
N ASP A 661 35.75 12.28 1.34
CA ASP A 661 36.80 13.06 1.97
C ASP A 661 36.40 13.48 3.37
N ARG A 662 37.38 13.57 4.24
CA ARG A 662 37.19 13.90 5.66
C ARG A 662 38.03 15.14 5.99
N VAL A 663 37.47 16.31 5.68
CA VAL A 663 38.20 17.59 5.83
C VAL A 663 37.95 18.25 7.18
N CYS A 664 36.69 18.21 7.63
CA CYS A 664 36.28 18.83 8.89
C CYS A 664 35.41 17.86 9.69
N ARG A 665 35.53 17.88 11.02
CA ARG A 665 34.70 17.12 11.95
C ARG A 665 34.16 18.07 13.00
N ILE A 666 32.83 18.12 13.13
CA ILE A 666 32.14 18.95 14.12
C ILE A 666 31.46 18.03 15.12
N ARG A 667 31.66 18.38 16.40
CA ARG A 667 30.97 17.77 17.52
C ARG A 667 29.78 18.63 17.92
N PHE A 668 28.64 18.00 18.10
CA PHE A 668 27.40 18.62 18.53
C PHE A 668 26.97 18.08 19.87
N ARG A 669 26.43 18.96 20.70
CA ARG A 669 25.65 18.58 21.86
C ARG A 669 24.18 18.82 21.53
N PHE A 670 23.32 17.84 21.82
CA PHE A 670 21.90 17.92 21.52
C PHE A 670 21.03 17.39 22.66
N SER A 671 19.76 17.82 22.69
CA SER A 671 18.74 17.23 23.55
C SER A 671 17.73 16.42 22.73
N LYS A 672 17.18 15.37 23.37
CA LYS A 672 16.10 14.51 22.88
C LYS A 672 15.03 14.46 23.96
N THR A 673 13.96 15.23 23.82
CA THR A 673 12.97 15.46 24.88
C THR A 673 11.53 15.29 24.38
N GLY A 674 10.57 15.21 25.31
CA GLY A 674 9.16 15.09 25.01
C GLY A 674 8.84 13.83 24.19
N ALA A 675 7.99 13.97 23.18
CA ALA A 675 7.60 12.85 22.34
C ALA A 675 8.79 12.17 21.60
N MET A 676 9.87 12.91 21.34
CA MET A 676 11.08 12.34 20.71
C MET A 676 11.75 11.26 21.58
N ALA A 677 11.49 11.21 22.89
CA ALA A 677 11.95 10.12 23.74
C ALA A 677 11.45 8.75 23.26
N LEU A 678 10.29 8.70 22.59
CA LEU A 678 9.68 7.48 22.04
C LEU A 678 10.35 6.97 20.75
N LEU A 679 11.33 7.70 20.19
CA LEU A 679 12.13 7.21 19.06
C LEU A 679 13.14 6.16 19.51
N SER A 680 13.24 5.07 18.76
CA SER A 680 14.36 4.14 18.92
C SER A 680 15.69 4.78 18.47
N HIS A 681 16.80 4.19 18.84
CA HIS A 681 18.11 4.68 18.41
C HIS A 681 18.25 4.70 16.87
N LEU A 682 17.82 3.66 16.20
CA LEU A 682 17.91 3.58 14.74
C LEU A 682 16.97 4.57 14.03
N ASP A 683 15.80 4.81 14.58
CA ASP A 683 14.87 5.81 14.03
C ASP A 683 15.42 7.24 14.23
N LEU A 684 16.06 7.51 15.36
CA LEU A 684 16.75 8.78 15.62
C LEU A 684 17.90 9.03 14.62
N VAL A 685 18.73 8.01 14.36
CA VAL A 685 19.82 8.11 13.35
C VAL A 685 19.22 8.43 11.98
N ARG A 686 18.19 7.71 11.58
CA ARG A 686 17.49 7.92 10.30
C ARG A 686 16.87 9.32 10.19
N LEU A 687 16.29 9.81 11.27
CA LEU A 687 15.74 11.16 11.33
C LEU A 687 16.85 12.21 11.14
N PHE A 688 17.98 12.05 11.81
CA PHE A 688 19.13 12.93 11.62
C PHE A 688 19.67 12.89 10.19
N GLU A 689 19.82 11.72 9.60
CA GLU A 689 20.28 11.56 8.21
C GLU A 689 19.36 12.27 7.22
N ARG A 690 18.04 12.17 7.39
CA ARG A 690 17.05 12.89 6.57
C ARG A 690 17.13 14.40 6.79
N ALA A 691 17.27 14.84 8.03
CA ALA A 691 17.42 16.25 8.37
C ALA A 691 18.70 16.85 7.78
N LEU A 692 19.81 16.11 7.76
CA LEU A 692 21.08 16.52 7.12
C LEU A 692 20.89 16.75 5.61
N ARG A 693 20.18 15.85 4.92
CA ARG A 693 19.88 15.97 3.50
C ARG A 693 19.00 17.17 3.21
N ARG A 694 17.97 17.42 4.02
CA ARG A 694 17.11 18.62 3.89
C ARG A 694 17.88 19.92 4.15
N ALA A 695 18.84 19.87 5.05
CA ALA A 695 19.72 21.01 5.33
C ALA A 695 20.78 21.20 4.24
N GLU A 696 20.90 20.30 3.25
CA GLU A 696 21.88 20.33 2.17
C GLU A 696 23.32 20.60 2.67
N LEU A 697 23.70 19.92 3.74
CA LEU A 697 25.02 20.04 4.31
C LEU A 697 26.05 19.22 3.51
N PRO A 698 27.30 19.68 3.35
CA PRO A 698 28.36 18.99 2.60
C PRO A 698 28.95 17.84 3.41
N ILE A 699 28.16 16.81 3.67
CA ILE A 699 28.49 15.67 4.52
C ILE A 699 29.42 14.67 3.82
N SER A 700 30.34 14.09 4.59
CA SER A 700 31.20 12.99 4.17
C SER A 700 30.46 11.66 4.34
N PHE A 701 30.64 10.76 3.36
CA PHE A 701 30.06 9.41 3.39
C PHE A 701 31.09 8.32 3.68
N THR A 702 30.64 7.19 4.20
CA THR A 702 31.49 6.00 4.33
C THR A 702 31.78 5.40 2.95
N GLY A 703 32.92 4.72 2.82
CA GLY A 703 33.22 3.94 1.63
C GLY A 703 32.41 2.63 1.55
N GLY A 704 32.48 1.95 0.38
CA GLY A 704 31.88 0.64 0.19
C GLY A 704 30.57 0.65 -0.59
N PHE A 705 29.82 -0.48 -0.53
CA PHE A 705 28.59 -0.69 -1.33
C PHE A 705 27.35 0.03 -0.78
N HIS A 706 27.38 0.45 0.48
CA HIS A 706 26.27 1.17 1.13
C HIS A 706 26.81 2.41 1.84
N PRO A 707 27.14 3.46 1.11
CA PRO A 707 27.64 4.69 1.70
C PRO A 707 26.58 5.33 2.61
N LEU A 708 26.94 5.53 3.89
CA LEU A 708 26.12 6.22 4.89
C LEU A 708 26.79 7.54 5.29
N PRO A 709 26.03 8.56 5.68
CA PRO A 709 26.60 9.75 6.31
C PRO A 709 27.52 9.37 7.46
N ARG A 710 28.68 10.04 7.59
CA ARG A 710 29.59 9.83 8.72
C ARG A 710 29.08 10.55 9.96
N LEU A 711 27.98 10.05 10.49
CA LEU A 711 27.33 10.48 11.72
C LEU A 711 27.61 9.45 12.82
N GLN A 712 28.10 9.87 13.97
CA GLN A 712 28.38 9.01 15.11
C GLN A 712 27.75 9.59 16.38
N LEU A 713 26.84 8.86 17.00
CA LEU A 713 26.31 9.15 18.33
C LEU A 713 27.23 8.57 19.40
N ALA A 714 27.43 9.28 20.52
CA ALA A 714 28.26 8.82 21.61
C ALA A 714 27.68 7.58 22.29
N LEU A 715 26.38 7.61 22.57
CA LEU A 715 25.64 6.54 23.27
C LEU A 715 24.26 6.33 22.62
N ALA A 716 23.82 5.09 22.61
CA ALA A 716 22.45 4.77 22.26
C ALA A 716 21.55 4.96 23.49
N LEU A 717 20.65 5.94 23.42
CA LEU A 717 19.63 6.12 24.46
C LEU A 717 18.59 5.01 24.38
N PRO A 718 18.21 4.38 25.51
CA PRO A 718 17.08 3.47 25.56
C PRO A 718 15.76 4.14 25.13
N LEU A 719 14.82 3.34 24.66
CA LEU A 719 13.47 3.80 24.32
C LEU A 719 12.79 4.42 25.55
N GLY A 720 12.13 5.56 25.39
CA GLY A 720 11.45 6.30 26.45
C GLY A 720 12.35 7.19 27.29
N VAL A 721 13.67 7.11 27.11
CA VAL A 721 14.62 7.95 27.85
C VAL A 721 14.85 9.27 27.14
N GLN A 722 14.72 10.37 27.90
CA GLN A 722 15.08 11.70 27.44
C GLN A 722 16.58 11.95 27.60
N GLY A 723 17.18 12.67 26.66
CA GLY A 723 18.57 13.12 26.73
C GLY A 723 18.63 14.64 26.79
N GLU A 724 19.23 15.21 27.81
CA GLU A 724 19.38 16.67 27.99
C GLU A 724 20.71 17.21 27.47
N GLY A 725 21.60 16.33 27.05
CA GLY A 725 22.95 16.77 26.64
C GLY A 725 23.76 15.64 26.00
N GLU A 726 23.18 15.02 25.00
CA GLU A 726 23.79 13.94 24.24
C GLU A 726 24.81 14.47 23.23
N TRP A 727 25.78 13.64 22.87
CA TRP A 727 26.85 14.01 21.97
C TRP A 727 26.79 13.24 20.66
N MET A 728 27.09 13.95 19.55
CA MET A 728 27.29 13.33 18.22
C MET A 728 28.40 14.06 17.46
N ASP A 729 29.09 13.31 16.61
CA ASP A 729 30.06 13.83 15.64
C ASP A 729 29.58 13.65 14.24
N LEU A 730 29.81 14.66 13.39
CA LEU A 730 29.53 14.65 11.96
C LEU A 730 30.78 15.09 11.19
N GLU A 731 31.07 14.39 10.10
CA GLU A 731 32.21 14.68 9.23
C GLU A 731 31.78 15.30 7.91
N PHE A 732 32.57 16.27 7.42
CA PHE A 732 32.31 17.07 6.24
C PHE A 732 33.42 16.93 5.21
N ILE A 733 33.06 17.12 3.92
CA ILE A 733 33.98 17.04 2.79
C ILE A 733 34.76 18.34 2.55
N GLU A 734 34.38 19.41 3.19
CA GLU A 734 35.01 20.73 3.11
C GLU A 734 35.03 21.39 4.49
N GLN A 735 35.80 22.47 4.62
CA GLN A 735 35.83 23.26 5.85
C GLN A 735 34.51 24.03 6.00
N VAL A 736 33.85 23.86 7.14
CA VAL A 736 32.56 24.50 7.45
C VAL A 736 32.63 25.17 8.83
N GLU A 737 31.81 26.22 9.02
CA GLU A 737 31.70 26.88 10.29
C GLU A 737 30.67 26.19 11.21
N ALA A 738 31.05 25.75 12.37
CA ALA A 738 30.24 24.95 13.27
C ALA A 738 28.89 25.61 13.64
N LEU A 739 28.87 26.92 13.89
CA LEU A 739 27.63 27.63 14.24
C LEU A 739 26.67 27.80 13.06
N GLN A 740 27.18 27.94 11.84
CA GLN A 740 26.33 28.01 10.64
C GLN A 740 25.71 26.66 10.37
N VAL A 741 26.48 25.57 10.48
CA VAL A 741 25.96 24.20 10.35
C VAL A 741 24.90 23.94 11.40
N LEU A 742 25.14 24.29 12.66
CA LEU A 742 24.15 24.12 13.75
C LEU A 742 22.84 24.82 13.42
N LYS A 743 22.89 26.12 13.03
CA LYS A 743 21.68 26.89 12.71
C LYS A 743 20.91 26.30 11.55
N ARG A 744 21.62 25.92 10.46
CA ARG A 744 21.02 25.35 9.26
C ARG A 744 20.38 23.99 9.52
N TRP A 745 21.07 23.12 10.26
CA TRP A 745 20.54 21.80 10.59
C TRP A 745 19.36 21.87 11.56
N GLN A 746 19.43 22.76 12.57
CA GLN A 746 18.33 22.94 13.54
C GLN A 746 16.99 23.28 12.87
N GLN A 747 17.00 24.04 11.77
CA GLN A 747 15.78 24.40 11.03
C GLN A 747 15.06 23.19 10.40
N THR A 748 15.73 22.05 10.26
CA THR A 748 15.19 20.84 9.66
C THR A 748 14.83 19.75 10.69
N LEU A 749 15.07 20.00 11.98
CA LEU A 749 14.75 19.09 13.07
C LEU A 749 13.34 19.33 13.62
N PRO A 750 12.62 18.26 14.00
CA PRO A 750 11.33 18.40 14.64
C PRO A 750 11.44 18.94 16.07
N PRO A 751 10.35 19.49 16.64
CA PRO A 751 10.27 19.85 18.06
C PRO A 751 10.68 18.68 18.97
N GLY A 752 11.42 18.97 20.04
CA GLY A 752 11.96 17.95 20.95
C GLY A 752 13.37 17.46 20.61
N LEU A 753 13.93 17.86 19.46
CA LEU A 753 15.34 17.70 19.11
C LEU A 753 15.97 19.10 18.98
N LEU A 754 16.89 19.42 19.88
CA LEU A 754 17.56 20.73 19.92
C LEU A 754 19.07 20.56 19.87
N LEU A 755 19.74 21.18 18.90
CA LEU A 755 21.18 21.32 18.85
C LEU A 755 21.62 22.50 19.74
N MET A 756 22.37 22.21 20.77
CA MET A 756 22.73 23.18 21.84
C MET A 756 24.07 23.84 21.61
N GLU A 757 25.03 23.04 21.18
CA GLU A 757 26.44 23.45 21.00
C GLU A 757 27.01 22.78 19.75
N ALA A 758 27.93 23.46 19.08
CA ALA A 758 28.73 22.87 17.98
C ALA A 758 30.13 23.47 17.99
N TYR A 759 31.14 22.62 17.83
CA TYR A 759 32.54 23.04 17.70
C TYR A 759 33.37 22.02 16.94
N GLU A 760 34.44 22.51 16.32
CA GLU A 760 35.31 21.66 15.51
C GLU A 760 36.21 20.78 16.43
N VAL A 761 36.39 19.53 16.01
CA VAL A 761 37.30 18.58 16.67
C VAL A 761 38.22 17.93 15.63
N PRO A 762 39.37 17.39 16.02
CA PRO A 762 40.29 16.74 15.08
C PRO A 762 39.60 15.59 14.31
N VAL A 763 39.81 15.56 13.01
CA VAL A 763 39.30 14.49 12.13
C VAL A 763 39.91 13.14 12.46
N SER A 764 41.18 13.13 12.88
CA SER A 764 41.92 11.93 13.33
C SER A 764 41.86 11.80 14.86
N GLY A 765 41.81 10.57 15.35
CA GLY A 765 41.82 10.30 16.81
C GLY A 765 40.80 9.23 17.21
N GLN A 766 40.58 9.15 18.53
CA GLN A 766 39.61 8.20 19.11
C GLN A 766 38.17 8.51 18.65
N SER A 767 37.34 7.47 18.50
CA SER A 767 35.91 7.64 18.22
C SER A 767 35.21 8.34 19.39
N LEU A 768 34.08 8.99 19.10
CA LEU A 768 33.32 9.69 20.14
C LEU A 768 32.91 8.77 21.30
N SER A 769 32.50 7.54 21.00
CA SER A 769 32.14 6.54 22.02
C SER A 769 33.32 6.11 22.91
N GLN A 770 34.56 6.12 22.38
CA GLN A 770 35.76 5.84 23.18
C GLN A 770 36.17 7.01 24.08
N GLN A 771 35.73 8.21 23.80
CA GLN A 771 36.00 9.42 24.60
C GLN A 771 34.94 9.64 25.69
N LEU A 772 33.88 8.85 25.73
CA LEU A 772 32.84 8.94 26.75
C LEU A 772 33.33 8.32 28.05
N GLU A 773 33.60 9.14 29.07
CA GLU A 773 34.10 8.71 30.38
C GLU A 773 32.96 8.45 31.38
N ALA A 774 31.86 9.21 31.30
CA ALA A 774 30.75 9.10 32.24
C ALA A 774 29.41 9.54 31.60
N ALA A 775 28.31 8.97 32.07
CA ALA A 775 26.96 9.40 31.81
C ALA A 775 26.26 9.70 33.14
N ARG A 776 25.54 10.82 33.19
CA ARG A 776 24.71 11.21 34.34
C ARG A 776 23.26 10.87 34.07
N TRP A 777 22.66 10.09 34.95
CA TRP A 777 21.24 9.70 34.89
C TRP A 777 20.48 10.35 36.04
N SER A 778 19.29 10.93 35.73
CA SER A 778 18.32 11.37 36.73
C SER A 778 17.05 10.55 36.58
N PHE A 779 16.46 10.15 37.71
CA PHE A 779 15.26 9.37 37.78
C PHE A 779 14.22 10.09 38.62
N GLU A 780 13.01 10.26 38.09
CA GLU A 780 11.85 10.68 38.86
C GLU A 780 11.15 9.46 39.43
N LEU A 781 11.14 9.32 40.75
CA LEU A 781 10.40 8.28 41.45
C LEU A 781 8.94 8.76 41.61
N LYS A 782 8.02 8.17 40.88
CA LYS A 782 6.60 8.34 41.18
C LYS A 782 6.27 7.49 42.42
N THR A 783 6.06 8.15 43.55
CA THR A 783 5.45 7.47 44.73
C THR A 783 4.03 7.10 44.36
N GLN A 784 3.70 5.81 44.46
CA GLN A 784 2.34 5.28 44.26
C GLN A 784 1.33 5.83 45.26
#